data_4b3d4a29f612c8357b3e8338f6d3cf44
#
_entry.id   4b3d4a29f612c8357b3e8338f6d3cf44
#
_cell.length_a   1.000
_cell.length_b   1.000
_cell.length_c   1.000
_cell.angle_alpha   90.00
_cell.angle_beta   90.00
_cell.angle_gamma   90.00
#
_symmetry.space_group_name_H-M   'P 1'
#
loop_
_entity.id
_entity.type
_entity.pdbx_description
1 polymer ?
#
loop_
_entity_poly.entity_id
_entity_poly.type
_entity_poly.pdbx_seq_one_letter_code
_entity_poly.pdbx_strand_id
1 'polypeptide(L)'
;MRPRTLLLPFLALTGLLLTLLTAPPGAADSGAPPVKHSKYAGYLFAYFTGEGTADGEQIRYALSRGNDALHWRELNAGKPVLTSTIGEKGLRDPFVIRSPKGDKFFLIATDLRMYQNSSGSWDQVQRHGSKSIMVWESTDLVHWTDQRLVKVSPDNAGNTWAPEAYWDDELGEYVVFWASKLYADDDPDHKGNTYNKMMYATTKDFRTFSKPKIWNDPGYSVIDSTVVKYKDEYYRYTKDERDPSSSSPCSKFITGEKSTSLTSTKYDFVADCIGKGAMDRGEGPTVFKSNTEKKWYLFIDEYGGRGYVPFETTDLASGKWTPSTDYQLPASPRHGTVLPVTQQEYDRLLAAYPSSPTSVVDATAKHQKGYSIVTESASKVVLPMEPDADLRGLAPKLWVGEGATLSPKSGTRRDFRTPQKYTVTAADGTKRTWTVEAVRTRSPLLPGLNADPDVHYLNGRYWIYPTTDGFQGWSGTKFKAYSSKDLVHWKDHGVILDLGPDVTWADKYAWAPAIAERNGKYYFYFCAEQQIGVAVADSPAGPFKDALGKPLVAKGGALKGQMIDPSVFTDDDGQAYLYWGNGHGYVVPLNDDMVSFDASKVQDITPDNFREGSFVIKRKGTYYFMWSEDDTRSENYHVAYATGPSPLGPWTKRGTILQKRPEYGILGTGHHSVVNTPGTDDWYMVYHRFALNGPGRPGGDGMHRETTIDRMEFAADGTIKPVVPTLEGVKPVRR
;
A
#
# COMPACT_ATOMS: atom_id res chain seq x y z
N MET A 1 -31.28 -20.85 90.28
CA MET A 1 -32.49 -21.55 89.88
C MET A 1 -32.36 -22.05 88.48
N ARG A 2 -32.35 -23.33 88.30
CA ARG A 2 -32.53 -24.09 87.03
C ARG A 2 -33.96 -23.85 86.51
N PRO A 3 -34.36 -24.41 85.37
CA PRO A 3 -33.69 -25.07 84.21
C PRO A 3 -34.41 -24.85 82.85
N ARG A 4 -33.88 -25.40 81.79
CA ARG A 4 -34.28 -26.43 80.80
C ARG A 4 -33.95 -26.04 79.35
N THR A 5 -33.00 -26.65 78.77
CA THR A 5 -32.88 -27.88 77.90
C THR A 5 -33.89 -28.03 76.75
N LEU A 6 -33.37 -28.14 75.53
CA LEU A 6 -33.74 -29.12 74.50
C LEU A 6 -32.77 -28.98 73.30
N LEU A 7 -31.87 -29.90 73.15
CA LEU A 7 -31.60 -31.05 72.25
C LEU A 7 -31.58 -30.75 70.73
N LEU A 8 -30.40 -30.86 70.24
CA LEU A 8 -29.69 -31.40 69.05
C LEU A 8 -30.52 -32.09 67.92
N PRO A 9 -29.97 -32.21 66.62
CA PRO A 9 -28.82 -33.09 66.44
C PRO A 9 -27.71 -32.55 65.38
N PHE A 10 -26.57 -33.16 65.62
CA PHE A 10 -25.34 -33.31 64.87
C PHE A 10 -25.41 -33.39 63.33
N LEU A 11 -24.44 -32.72 62.67
CA LEU A 11 -23.73 -33.30 61.53
C LEU A 11 -22.27 -32.85 61.56
N ALA A 12 -21.39 -33.83 61.44
CA ALA A 12 -19.95 -33.70 61.47
C ALA A 12 -19.40 -33.04 60.20
N LEU A 13 -18.42 -32.16 60.34
CA LEU A 13 -17.58 -31.73 59.23
C LEU A 13 -16.11 -31.82 59.64
N THR A 14 -15.41 -32.70 58.94
CA THR A 14 -13.96 -32.94 59.02
C THR A 14 -13.18 -31.75 58.60
N GLY A 15 -12.25 -31.28 59.44
CA GLY A 15 -11.32 -30.21 59.12
C GLY A 15 -10.20 -30.63 58.16
N LEU A 16 -9.93 -29.79 57.15
CA LEU A 16 -8.76 -29.87 56.33
C LEU A 16 -7.90 -28.61 56.59
N LEU A 17 -6.72 -28.80 57.19
CA LEU A 17 -5.70 -27.77 57.34
C LEU A 17 -5.14 -27.44 55.98
N LEU A 18 -5.34 -26.20 55.48
CA LEU A 18 -4.63 -25.65 54.34
C LEU A 18 -3.43 -24.83 54.81
N THR A 19 -2.24 -25.30 54.53
CA THR A 19 -0.99 -24.59 54.68
C THR A 19 -0.90 -23.51 53.58
N LEU A 20 -0.85 -22.25 53.96
CA LEU A 20 -0.55 -21.12 53.06
C LEU A 20 0.91 -21.15 52.64
N LEU A 21 1.18 -21.54 51.40
CA LEU A 21 2.43 -21.25 50.70
C LEU A 21 2.28 -19.89 50.02
N THR A 22 3.06 -18.93 50.46
CA THR A 22 3.19 -17.61 49.83
C THR A 22 3.93 -17.78 48.50
N ALA A 23 3.25 -17.57 47.36
CA ALA A 23 3.85 -17.42 46.04
C ALA A 23 4.43 -16.00 45.88
N PRO A 24 5.54 -15.83 45.14
CA PRO A 24 6.10 -14.49 44.84
C PRO A 24 5.14 -13.68 43.95
N PRO A 25 5.22 -12.34 43.96
CA PRO A 25 4.32 -11.49 43.18
C PRO A 25 4.51 -11.75 41.69
N GLY A 26 3.52 -12.33 41.04
CA GLY A 26 3.45 -12.53 39.64
C GLY A 26 3.34 -11.19 38.92
N ALA A 27 4.05 -11.08 37.80
CA ALA A 27 3.97 -9.98 36.87
C ALA A 27 2.50 -9.69 36.51
N ALA A 28 2.13 -8.42 36.50
CA ALA A 28 0.82 -7.98 36.07
C ALA A 28 0.59 -8.41 34.62
N ASP A 29 -0.38 -9.29 34.44
CA ASP A 29 -0.93 -9.65 33.13
C ASP A 29 -1.60 -8.39 32.57
N SER A 30 -0.95 -7.73 31.59
CA SER A 30 -1.54 -6.66 30.81
C SER A 30 -2.56 -7.29 29.87
N GLY A 31 -3.71 -7.64 30.38
CA GLY A 31 -4.84 -8.14 29.62
C GLY A 31 -5.24 -7.11 28.58
N ALA A 32 -4.85 -7.34 27.33
CA ALA A 32 -5.45 -6.65 26.20
C ALA A 32 -6.97 -6.80 26.30
N PRO A 33 -7.77 -5.74 26.10
CA PRO A 33 -9.21 -5.83 26.17
C PRO A 33 -9.70 -6.89 25.18
N PRO A 34 -10.74 -7.70 25.52
CA PRO A 34 -11.25 -8.74 24.66
C PRO A 34 -11.64 -8.14 23.31
N VAL A 35 -11.06 -8.66 22.23
CA VAL A 35 -11.36 -8.26 20.86
C VAL A 35 -12.85 -8.54 20.63
N LYS A 36 -13.66 -7.48 20.54
CA LYS A 36 -15.05 -7.59 20.09
C LYS A 36 -15.03 -8.12 18.67
N HIS A 37 -15.47 -9.35 18.46
CA HIS A 37 -15.62 -9.89 17.10
C HIS A 37 -16.56 -8.98 16.30
N SER A 38 -16.04 -8.42 15.21
CA SER A 38 -16.83 -7.61 14.29
C SER A 38 -17.94 -8.47 13.66
N LYS A 39 -19.12 -7.88 13.43
CA LYS A 39 -20.18 -8.44 12.58
C LYS A 39 -19.68 -8.65 11.14
N TYR A 40 -18.68 -7.88 10.70
CA TYR A 40 -18.14 -7.87 9.35
C TYR A 40 -16.75 -8.53 9.30
N ALA A 41 -16.46 -9.16 8.16
CA ALA A 41 -15.22 -9.91 7.93
C ALA A 41 -14.30 -9.21 6.94
N GLY A 42 -14.77 -8.16 6.30
CA GLY A 42 -14.02 -7.37 5.32
C GLY A 42 -14.86 -6.28 4.71
N TYR A 43 -14.41 -5.77 3.56
CA TYR A 43 -15.05 -4.71 2.80
C TYR A 43 -15.11 -5.05 1.31
N LEU A 44 -16.22 -4.69 0.66
CA LEU A 44 -16.36 -4.62 -0.78
C LEU A 44 -16.10 -3.20 -1.24
N PHE A 45 -15.24 -3.02 -2.24
CA PHE A 45 -15.03 -1.76 -2.94
C PHE A 45 -15.62 -1.85 -4.35
N ALA A 46 -16.64 -1.07 -4.64
CA ALA A 46 -17.19 -0.87 -5.97
C ALA A 46 -16.59 0.41 -6.55
N TYR A 47 -15.98 0.33 -7.73
CA TYR A 47 -15.25 1.44 -8.34
C TYR A 47 -15.28 1.37 -9.87
N PHE A 48 -14.83 2.42 -10.55
CA PHE A 48 -14.55 2.44 -11.98
C PHE A 48 -13.11 2.93 -12.20
N THR A 49 -12.60 2.91 -13.45
CA THR A 49 -11.19 3.24 -13.72
C THR A 49 -10.99 4.46 -14.64
N GLY A 50 -12.09 5.13 -15.04
CA GLY A 50 -12.07 6.33 -15.85
C GLY A 50 -12.18 6.09 -17.34
N GLU A 51 -12.09 7.17 -18.10
CA GLU A 51 -12.37 7.24 -19.55
C GLU A 51 -11.20 6.80 -20.45
N GLY A 52 -10.11 6.27 -19.89
CA GLY A 52 -8.91 5.89 -20.65
C GLY A 52 -9.06 4.64 -21.51
N THR A 53 -10.03 3.77 -21.22
CA THR A 53 -10.27 2.50 -21.93
C THR A 53 -11.75 2.29 -22.23
N ALA A 54 -12.06 1.40 -23.16
CA ALA A 54 -13.42 1.11 -23.60
C ALA A 54 -14.35 0.62 -22.47
N ASP A 55 -13.79 -0.04 -21.47
CA ASP A 55 -14.47 -0.62 -20.30
C ASP A 55 -14.13 0.08 -18.99
N GLY A 56 -13.39 1.19 -19.04
CA GLY A 56 -12.96 1.92 -17.86
C GLY A 56 -14.12 2.58 -17.12
N GLU A 57 -15.16 3.00 -17.83
CA GLU A 57 -16.40 3.54 -17.28
C GLU A 57 -17.45 2.44 -17.11
N GLN A 58 -17.06 1.37 -16.44
CA GLN A 58 -17.92 0.25 -16.02
C GLN A 58 -17.55 -0.14 -14.59
N ILE A 59 -18.46 -0.80 -13.87
CA ILE A 59 -18.28 -1.08 -12.44
C ILE A 59 -17.41 -2.31 -12.23
N ARG A 60 -16.37 -2.15 -11.43
CA ARG A 60 -15.46 -3.19 -10.96
C ARG A 60 -15.59 -3.39 -9.45
N TYR A 61 -15.18 -4.55 -9.00
CA TYR A 61 -15.15 -4.91 -7.59
C TYR A 61 -13.74 -5.25 -7.14
N ALA A 62 -13.44 -4.84 -5.90
CA ALA A 62 -12.31 -5.38 -5.14
C ALA A 62 -12.78 -5.78 -3.74
N LEU A 63 -12.09 -6.74 -3.15
CA LEU A 63 -12.32 -7.20 -1.77
C LEU A 63 -11.10 -6.90 -0.92
N SER A 64 -11.32 -6.37 0.27
CA SER A 64 -10.24 -6.16 1.22
C SER A 64 -9.63 -7.50 1.69
N ARG A 65 -8.42 -7.46 2.22
CA ARG A 65 -7.77 -8.61 2.85
C ARG A 65 -8.31 -8.80 4.28
N GLY A 66 -9.47 -9.46 4.41
CA GLY A 66 -10.18 -9.50 5.67
C GLY A 66 -10.62 -8.10 6.10
N ASN A 67 -10.47 -7.74 7.38
CA ASN A 67 -10.82 -6.42 7.90
C ASN A 67 -9.72 -5.34 7.70
N ASP A 68 -8.71 -5.62 6.90
CA ASP A 68 -7.71 -4.64 6.51
C ASP A 68 -8.27 -3.71 5.43
N ALA A 69 -8.63 -2.49 5.80
CA ALA A 69 -9.25 -1.51 4.92
C ALA A 69 -8.27 -0.88 3.91
N LEU A 70 -6.97 -1.15 4.06
CA LEU A 70 -5.93 -0.55 3.23
C LEU A 70 -5.36 -1.53 2.20
N HIS A 71 -5.59 -2.85 2.33
CA HIS A 71 -5.06 -3.86 1.41
C HIS A 71 -6.19 -4.60 0.70
N TRP A 72 -6.18 -4.54 -0.64
CA TRP A 72 -7.25 -5.01 -1.49
C TRP A 72 -6.78 -6.03 -2.52
N ARG A 73 -7.73 -6.82 -3.03
CA ARG A 73 -7.56 -7.64 -4.21
C ARG A 73 -8.66 -7.33 -5.21
N GLU A 74 -8.33 -7.26 -6.47
CA GLU A 74 -9.32 -7.16 -7.53
C GLU A 74 -10.09 -8.46 -7.68
N LEU A 75 -11.40 -8.36 -7.88
CA LEU A 75 -12.25 -9.47 -8.28
C LEU A 75 -12.36 -9.52 -9.81
N ASN A 76 -12.82 -10.66 -10.35
CA ASN A 76 -13.02 -10.85 -11.78
C ASN A 76 -11.76 -10.55 -12.63
N ALA A 77 -10.57 -10.76 -12.08
CA ALA A 77 -9.29 -10.41 -12.72
C ALA A 77 -9.21 -8.93 -13.18
N GLY A 78 -9.78 -8.03 -12.39
CA GLY A 78 -9.82 -6.58 -12.67
C GLY A 78 -10.79 -6.18 -13.79
N LYS A 79 -11.60 -7.11 -14.33
CA LYS A 79 -12.61 -6.80 -15.35
C LYS A 79 -13.90 -6.30 -14.71
N PRO A 80 -14.74 -5.56 -15.45
CA PRO A 80 -16.05 -5.15 -14.97
C PRO A 80 -16.92 -6.31 -14.50
N VAL A 81 -17.65 -6.11 -13.42
CA VAL A 81 -18.69 -7.01 -12.90
C VAL A 81 -20.10 -6.59 -13.35
N LEU A 82 -20.28 -5.29 -13.59
CA LEU A 82 -21.51 -4.73 -14.15
C LEU A 82 -21.16 -3.76 -15.29
N THR A 83 -21.93 -3.85 -16.37
CA THR A 83 -21.81 -3.01 -17.56
C THR A 83 -23.15 -2.39 -17.92
N SER A 84 -23.15 -1.14 -18.42
CA SER A 84 -24.37 -0.50 -18.89
C SER A 84 -24.60 -0.74 -20.38
N THR A 85 -25.86 -1.03 -20.74
CA THR A 85 -26.34 -1.15 -22.11
C THR A 85 -27.41 -0.13 -22.47
N ILE A 86 -27.87 0.66 -21.50
CA ILE A 86 -28.88 1.73 -21.66
C ILE A 86 -28.31 3.08 -21.26
N GLY A 87 -29.07 4.15 -21.47
CA GLY A 87 -28.61 5.52 -21.19
C GLY A 87 -27.40 5.89 -22.02
N GLU A 88 -26.43 6.55 -21.40
CA GLU A 88 -25.17 6.93 -22.04
C GLU A 88 -24.16 5.74 -22.18
N LYS A 89 -24.51 4.58 -21.63
CA LYS A 89 -23.73 3.32 -21.67
C LYS A 89 -22.36 3.44 -20.97
N GLY A 90 -22.21 4.35 -20.05
CA GLY A 90 -21.09 4.51 -19.15
C GLY A 90 -21.60 4.54 -17.72
N LEU A 91 -20.77 4.05 -16.79
CA LEU A 91 -21.07 4.00 -15.36
C LEU A 91 -19.91 4.61 -14.61
N ARG A 92 -20.19 5.69 -13.88
CA ARG A 92 -19.19 6.34 -13.01
C ARG A 92 -19.74 6.41 -11.59
N ASP A 93 -18.87 6.66 -10.63
CA ASP A 93 -19.22 6.97 -9.25
C ASP A 93 -20.18 5.93 -8.61
N PRO A 94 -19.88 4.61 -8.68
CA PRO A 94 -20.80 3.62 -8.15
C PRO A 94 -20.92 3.68 -6.63
N PHE A 95 -22.15 3.69 -6.14
CA PHE A 95 -22.45 3.64 -4.73
C PHE A 95 -23.30 2.42 -4.37
N VAL A 96 -22.84 1.63 -3.40
CA VAL A 96 -23.53 0.43 -2.91
C VAL A 96 -24.00 0.65 -1.48
N ILE A 97 -25.31 0.45 -1.24
CA ILE A 97 -25.89 0.56 0.10
C ILE A 97 -26.67 -0.71 0.47
N ARG A 98 -26.51 -1.13 1.72
CA ARG A 98 -27.26 -2.22 2.34
C ARG A 98 -28.58 -1.70 2.90
N SER A 99 -29.67 -2.47 2.74
CA SER A 99 -30.95 -2.17 3.37
C SER A 99 -30.85 -2.17 4.90
N PRO A 100 -31.69 -1.43 5.64
CA PRO A 100 -31.70 -1.42 7.09
C PRO A 100 -31.91 -2.82 7.71
N LYS A 101 -32.66 -3.70 7.02
CA LYS A 101 -32.88 -5.08 7.43
C LYS A 101 -31.71 -6.00 7.10
N GLY A 102 -30.77 -5.56 6.26
CA GLY A 102 -29.61 -6.34 5.83
C GLY A 102 -29.91 -7.42 4.79
N ASP A 103 -31.10 -7.43 4.23
CA ASP A 103 -31.62 -8.47 3.32
C ASP A 103 -31.49 -8.10 1.83
N LYS A 104 -31.13 -6.86 1.54
CA LYS A 104 -31.07 -6.32 0.19
C LYS A 104 -29.97 -5.29 0.04
N PHE A 105 -29.49 -5.14 -1.18
CA PHE A 105 -28.51 -4.13 -1.58
C PHE A 105 -29.05 -3.35 -2.77
N PHE A 106 -28.72 -2.08 -2.80
CA PHE A 106 -28.94 -1.22 -3.97
C PHE A 106 -27.57 -0.73 -4.45
N LEU A 107 -27.38 -0.75 -5.77
CA LEU A 107 -26.25 -0.11 -6.42
C LEU A 107 -26.80 0.99 -7.31
N ILE A 108 -26.28 2.20 -7.12
CA ILE A 108 -26.59 3.37 -7.95
C ILE A 108 -25.31 3.90 -8.58
N ALA A 109 -25.41 4.53 -9.74
CA ALA A 109 -24.26 5.08 -10.45
C ALA A 109 -24.64 6.26 -11.34
N THR A 110 -23.68 7.10 -11.66
CA THR A 110 -23.78 8.14 -12.69
C THR A 110 -23.90 7.49 -14.06
N ASP A 111 -24.91 7.90 -14.83
CA ASP A 111 -25.09 7.56 -16.24
C ASP A 111 -24.29 8.56 -17.09
N LEU A 112 -23.02 8.25 -17.35
CA LEU A 112 -22.12 9.12 -18.13
C LEU A 112 -21.03 8.28 -18.80
N ARG A 113 -20.80 8.54 -20.10
CA ARG A 113 -19.70 7.97 -20.86
C ARG A 113 -18.88 9.06 -21.53
N MET A 114 -17.61 9.17 -21.13
CA MET A 114 -16.62 10.11 -21.73
C MET A 114 -15.68 9.42 -22.72
N TYR A 115 -15.48 8.11 -22.62
CA TYR A 115 -14.66 7.36 -23.57
C TYR A 115 -15.23 7.48 -24.99
N GLN A 116 -14.43 8.09 -25.91
CA GLN A 116 -14.82 8.38 -27.29
C GLN A 116 -16.12 9.18 -27.43
N ASN A 117 -16.44 10.02 -26.43
CA ASN A 117 -17.61 10.88 -26.49
C ASN A 117 -17.45 11.93 -27.60
N SER A 118 -18.40 11.98 -28.52
CA SER A 118 -18.37 12.87 -29.69
C SER A 118 -18.45 14.36 -29.30
N SER A 119 -19.03 14.68 -28.13
CA SER A 119 -19.05 16.06 -27.62
C SER A 119 -17.68 16.53 -27.18
N GLY A 120 -16.80 15.60 -26.72
CA GLY A 120 -15.42 15.86 -26.28
C GLY A 120 -15.26 16.86 -25.13
N SER A 121 -16.36 17.34 -24.55
CA SER A 121 -16.37 18.48 -23.65
C SER A 121 -17.09 18.18 -22.33
N TRP A 122 -16.36 18.35 -21.22
CA TRP A 122 -16.95 18.32 -19.87
C TRP A 122 -18.03 19.38 -19.67
N ASP A 123 -17.93 20.54 -20.32
CA ASP A 123 -18.97 21.57 -20.25
C ASP A 123 -20.27 21.09 -20.90
N GLN A 124 -20.22 20.42 -22.04
CA GLN A 124 -21.40 19.90 -22.73
C GLN A 124 -22.11 18.82 -21.91
N VAL A 125 -21.39 17.86 -21.33
CA VAL A 125 -22.02 16.82 -20.50
C VAL A 125 -22.53 17.35 -19.15
N GLN A 126 -22.04 18.51 -18.70
CA GLN A 126 -22.61 19.22 -17.56
C GLN A 126 -23.84 20.07 -17.90
N ARG A 127 -24.04 20.44 -19.18
CA ARG A 127 -25.20 21.20 -19.65
C ARG A 127 -26.33 20.29 -20.10
N HIS A 128 -25.98 19.19 -20.78
CA HIS A 128 -26.92 18.33 -21.50
C HIS A 128 -26.76 16.85 -21.17
N GLY A 129 -26.24 16.53 -19.98
CA GLY A 129 -26.05 15.17 -19.52
C GLY A 129 -27.35 14.51 -19.05
N SER A 130 -27.23 13.26 -18.65
CA SER A 130 -28.34 12.48 -18.09
C SER A 130 -28.94 13.13 -16.84
N LYS A 131 -30.28 13.14 -16.76
CA LYS A 131 -31.04 13.59 -15.58
C LYS A 131 -31.44 12.44 -14.68
N SER A 132 -30.83 11.28 -14.90
CA SER A 132 -31.16 10.02 -14.26
C SER A 132 -29.94 9.40 -13.61
N ILE A 133 -30.20 8.52 -12.65
CA ILE A 133 -29.21 7.62 -12.09
C ILE A 133 -29.46 6.21 -12.58
N MET A 134 -28.39 5.41 -12.71
CA MET A 134 -28.52 3.97 -12.96
C MET A 134 -28.75 3.24 -11.64
N VAL A 135 -29.64 2.24 -11.62
CA VAL A 135 -30.04 1.52 -10.40
C VAL A 135 -30.11 0.01 -10.65
N TRP A 136 -29.54 -0.76 -9.71
CA TRP A 136 -29.69 -2.21 -9.57
C TRP A 136 -30.09 -2.58 -8.15
N GLU A 137 -30.71 -3.77 -8.02
CA GLU A 137 -30.99 -4.40 -6.73
C GLU A 137 -30.35 -5.79 -6.67
N SER A 138 -29.89 -6.19 -5.50
CA SER A 138 -29.36 -7.53 -5.23
C SER A 138 -29.72 -7.97 -3.81
N THR A 139 -29.78 -9.29 -3.58
CA THR A 139 -29.88 -9.88 -2.24
C THR A 139 -28.58 -10.51 -1.79
N ASP A 140 -27.53 -10.49 -2.64
CA ASP A 140 -26.31 -11.25 -2.38
C ASP A 140 -25.01 -10.59 -2.87
N LEU A 141 -25.06 -9.39 -3.47
CA LEU A 141 -23.95 -8.63 -4.03
C LEU A 141 -23.33 -9.24 -5.32
N VAL A 142 -23.83 -10.38 -5.79
CA VAL A 142 -23.34 -11.09 -6.97
C VAL A 142 -24.36 -11.05 -8.10
N HIS A 143 -25.61 -11.41 -7.80
CA HIS A 143 -26.70 -11.42 -8.75
C HIS A 143 -27.49 -10.12 -8.65
N TRP A 144 -27.46 -9.32 -9.70
CA TRP A 144 -28.12 -8.05 -9.80
C TRP A 144 -29.31 -8.12 -10.72
N THR A 145 -30.36 -7.37 -10.43
CA THR A 145 -31.53 -7.22 -11.31
C THR A 145 -31.12 -6.60 -12.65
N ASP A 146 -32.05 -6.55 -13.60
CA ASP A 146 -31.88 -5.71 -14.77
C ASP A 146 -31.66 -4.26 -14.40
N GLN A 147 -30.81 -3.58 -15.16
CA GLN A 147 -30.49 -2.17 -14.99
C GLN A 147 -31.72 -1.30 -15.21
N ARG A 148 -31.85 -0.26 -14.41
CA ARG A 148 -32.91 0.73 -14.53
C ARG A 148 -32.32 2.13 -14.57
N LEU A 149 -32.79 2.92 -15.51
CA LEU A 149 -32.50 4.36 -15.57
C LEU A 149 -33.65 5.12 -14.90
N VAL A 150 -33.38 5.77 -13.77
CA VAL A 150 -34.40 6.44 -12.95
C VAL A 150 -34.14 7.95 -12.92
N LYS A 151 -35.06 8.74 -13.46
CA LYS A 151 -34.97 10.20 -13.44
C LYS A 151 -35.15 10.72 -12.01
N VAL A 152 -34.12 11.43 -11.49
CA VAL A 152 -34.15 12.03 -10.15
C VAL A 152 -33.97 13.54 -10.19
N SER A 153 -33.31 14.08 -11.22
CA SER A 153 -33.09 15.52 -11.39
C SER A 153 -34.28 16.21 -12.06
N PRO A 154 -34.56 17.49 -11.76
CA PRO A 154 -35.60 18.27 -12.39
C PRO A 154 -35.31 18.54 -13.87
N ASP A 155 -36.28 19.00 -14.64
CA ASP A 155 -36.17 19.22 -16.07
C ASP A 155 -35.14 20.28 -16.44
N ASN A 156 -34.94 21.28 -15.62
CA ASN A 156 -33.97 22.34 -15.79
C ASN A 156 -32.55 21.99 -15.25
N ALA A 157 -32.31 20.72 -14.88
CA ALA A 157 -30.97 20.25 -14.53
C ALA A 157 -30.11 19.96 -15.78
N GLY A 158 -28.81 20.26 -15.73
CA GLY A 158 -27.89 19.95 -16.80
C GLY A 158 -27.21 18.60 -16.67
N ASN A 159 -27.14 18.07 -15.45
CA ASN A 159 -26.44 16.81 -15.14
C ASN A 159 -26.97 16.19 -13.84
N THR A 160 -26.62 14.91 -13.61
CA THR A 160 -26.90 14.16 -12.38
C THR A 160 -25.68 13.32 -12.07
N TRP A 161 -24.76 13.81 -11.22
CA TRP A 161 -23.46 13.22 -11.03
C TRP A 161 -23.22 12.75 -9.60
N ALA A 162 -22.44 11.69 -9.48
CA ALA A 162 -21.97 11.12 -8.22
C ALA A 162 -23.09 10.89 -7.18
N PRO A 163 -24.10 10.04 -7.51
CA PRO A 163 -25.18 9.76 -6.59
C PRO A 163 -24.69 8.88 -5.45
N GLU A 164 -24.97 9.31 -4.20
CA GLU A 164 -24.84 8.49 -3.00
C GLU A 164 -26.15 8.44 -2.23
N ALA A 165 -26.25 7.55 -1.25
CA ALA A 165 -27.44 7.37 -0.45
C ALA A 165 -27.11 7.09 1.02
N TYR A 166 -27.96 7.58 1.90
CA TYR A 166 -27.88 7.25 3.32
C TYR A 166 -29.29 6.93 3.84
N TRP A 167 -29.41 5.87 4.66
CA TRP A 167 -30.69 5.57 5.31
C TRP A 167 -30.89 6.49 6.51
N ASP A 168 -32.00 7.19 6.53
CA ASP A 168 -32.41 8.05 7.65
C ASP A 168 -33.47 7.33 8.48
N ASP A 169 -33.09 6.97 9.72
CA ASP A 169 -33.98 6.22 10.63
C ASP A 169 -35.21 7.05 11.06
N GLU A 170 -35.09 8.39 11.11
CA GLU A 170 -36.18 9.28 11.51
C GLU A 170 -37.21 9.42 10.40
N LEU A 171 -36.75 9.52 9.15
CA LEU A 171 -37.61 9.58 7.97
C LEU A 171 -38.16 8.20 7.58
N GLY A 172 -37.42 7.11 7.92
CA GLY A 172 -37.73 5.77 7.45
C GLY A 172 -37.58 5.63 5.93
N GLU A 173 -36.68 6.39 5.33
CA GLU A 173 -36.39 6.45 3.89
C GLU A 173 -34.90 6.62 3.63
N TYR A 174 -34.46 6.28 2.43
CA TYR A 174 -33.14 6.66 1.94
C TYR A 174 -33.16 8.13 1.51
N VAL A 175 -32.20 8.89 1.93
CA VAL A 175 -31.86 10.20 1.38
C VAL A 175 -30.81 9.95 0.31
N VAL A 176 -31.17 10.16 -0.95
CA VAL A 176 -30.27 10.04 -2.10
C VAL A 176 -29.85 11.45 -2.50
N PHE A 177 -28.55 11.68 -2.67
CA PHE A 177 -28.02 13.00 -3.00
C PHE A 177 -27.03 12.91 -4.16
N TRP A 178 -26.93 13.98 -4.94
CA TRP A 178 -26.11 14.05 -6.16
C TRP A 178 -25.77 15.50 -6.51
N ALA A 179 -24.85 15.72 -7.43
CA ALA A 179 -24.52 17.05 -7.96
C ALA A 179 -25.30 17.36 -9.24
N SER A 180 -25.83 18.60 -9.35
CA SER A 180 -26.48 19.12 -10.56
C SER A 180 -26.21 20.60 -10.77
N LYS A 181 -26.02 21.01 -12.03
CA LYS A 181 -26.23 22.39 -12.49
C LYS A 181 -27.71 22.62 -12.69
N LEU A 182 -28.24 23.69 -12.14
CA LEU A 182 -29.65 24.09 -12.35
C LEU A 182 -29.69 25.36 -13.17
N TYR A 183 -30.40 25.32 -14.28
CA TYR A 183 -30.61 26.45 -15.17
C TYR A 183 -31.94 27.16 -14.86
N ALA A 184 -32.05 28.40 -15.30
CA ALA A 184 -33.30 29.15 -15.16
C ALA A 184 -34.41 28.52 -16.03
N ASP A 185 -35.66 28.63 -15.62
CA ASP A 185 -36.78 28.03 -16.35
C ASP A 185 -36.98 28.66 -17.75
N ASP A 186 -36.46 29.85 -17.97
CA ASP A 186 -36.46 30.57 -19.26
C ASP A 186 -35.17 30.30 -20.11
N ASP A 187 -34.29 29.39 -19.66
CA ASP A 187 -33.09 28.92 -20.38
C ASP A 187 -33.18 27.42 -20.73
N PRO A 188 -34.13 27.04 -21.61
CA PRO A 188 -34.28 25.60 -21.97
C PRO A 188 -33.10 25.03 -22.75
N ASP A 189 -32.29 25.88 -23.35
CA ASP A 189 -31.08 25.49 -24.10
C ASP A 189 -29.82 25.41 -23.21
N HIS A 190 -29.95 25.65 -21.90
CA HIS A 190 -28.87 25.64 -20.92
C HIS A 190 -27.62 26.47 -21.35
N LYS A 191 -27.87 27.67 -21.91
CA LYS A 191 -26.80 28.57 -22.38
C LYS A 191 -26.25 29.46 -21.28
N GLY A 192 -27.03 29.69 -20.23
CA GLY A 192 -26.66 30.53 -19.09
C GLY A 192 -25.49 29.97 -18.29
N ASN A 193 -24.89 30.82 -17.47
CA ASN A 193 -23.86 30.41 -16.53
C ASN A 193 -24.50 30.00 -15.20
N THR A 194 -24.16 28.79 -14.76
CA THR A 194 -24.57 28.26 -13.45
C THR A 194 -23.49 27.33 -12.95
N TYR A 195 -23.62 26.86 -11.71
CA TYR A 195 -22.66 25.98 -11.06
C TYR A 195 -23.35 24.77 -10.42
N ASN A 196 -22.59 23.71 -10.18
CA ASN A 196 -23.11 22.51 -9.52
C ASN A 196 -23.46 22.79 -8.05
N LYS A 197 -24.61 22.29 -7.64
CA LYS A 197 -25.10 22.27 -6.27
C LYS A 197 -25.36 20.81 -5.88
N MET A 198 -25.28 20.48 -4.59
CA MET A 198 -25.76 19.17 -4.15
C MET A 198 -27.29 19.22 -4.01
N MET A 199 -27.93 18.28 -4.66
CA MET A 199 -29.36 18.00 -4.60
C MET A 199 -29.64 16.80 -3.73
N TYR A 200 -30.86 16.64 -3.22
CA TYR A 200 -31.32 15.39 -2.62
C TYR A 200 -32.81 15.13 -2.92
N ALA A 201 -33.18 13.85 -2.87
CA ALA A 201 -34.55 13.37 -2.81
C ALA A 201 -34.63 12.15 -1.89
N THR A 202 -35.84 11.82 -1.40
CA THR A 202 -36.04 10.63 -0.57
C THR A 202 -36.71 9.51 -1.34
N THR A 203 -36.44 8.26 -0.95
CA THR A 203 -37.03 7.08 -1.56
C THR A 203 -37.06 5.92 -0.58
N LYS A 204 -38.00 4.98 -0.73
CA LYS A 204 -38.06 3.71 0.00
C LYS A 204 -37.52 2.53 -0.82
N ASP A 205 -37.46 2.67 -2.14
CA ASP A 205 -37.33 1.55 -3.06
C ASP A 205 -36.43 1.81 -4.28
N PHE A 206 -35.83 2.99 -4.39
CA PHE A 206 -35.04 3.45 -5.55
C PHE A 206 -35.80 3.34 -6.89
N ARG A 207 -37.15 3.36 -6.84
CA ARG A 207 -38.07 3.39 -8.00
C ARG A 207 -38.87 4.68 -8.05
N THR A 208 -39.33 5.09 -6.89
CA THR A 208 -40.12 6.32 -6.73
C THR A 208 -39.37 7.27 -5.79
N PHE A 209 -39.29 8.52 -6.21
CA PHE A 209 -38.54 9.55 -5.48
C PHE A 209 -39.45 10.73 -5.13
N SER A 210 -39.19 11.36 -4.00
CA SER A 210 -39.78 12.66 -3.67
C SER A 210 -39.30 13.72 -4.66
N LYS A 211 -39.96 14.87 -4.69
CA LYS A 211 -39.49 16.04 -5.46
C LYS A 211 -38.10 16.43 -4.98
N PRO A 212 -37.08 16.59 -5.90
CA PRO A 212 -35.76 16.96 -5.51
C PRO A 212 -35.66 18.35 -4.91
N LYS A 213 -34.75 18.54 -3.95
CA LYS A 213 -34.47 19.77 -3.24
C LYS A 213 -32.98 20.07 -3.27
N ILE A 214 -32.60 21.34 -3.18
CA ILE A 214 -31.20 21.74 -2.94
C ILE A 214 -30.81 21.32 -1.52
N TRP A 215 -29.70 20.65 -1.39
CA TRP A 215 -29.13 20.19 -0.11
C TRP A 215 -27.92 21.02 0.34
N ASN A 216 -26.98 21.31 -0.60
CA ASN A 216 -25.83 22.14 -0.33
C ASN A 216 -25.61 23.14 -1.48
N ASP A 217 -25.71 24.43 -1.16
CA ASP A 217 -25.43 25.53 -2.06
C ASP A 217 -24.63 26.61 -1.32
N PRO A 218 -23.29 26.52 -1.31
CA PRO A 218 -22.46 27.50 -0.62
C PRO A 218 -22.25 28.80 -1.43
N GLY A 219 -22.93 28.97 -2.57
CA GLY A 219 -22.76 30.09 -3.48
C GLY A 219 -21.66 29.87 -4.53
N TYR A 220 -21.13 28.66 -4.61
CA TYR A 220 -20.13 28.24 -5.60
C TYR A 220 -20.25 26.74 -5.92
N SER A 221 -19.56 26.31 -6.97
CA SER A 221 -19.63 24.93 -7.46
C SER A 221 -19.09 23.93 -6.43
N VAL A 222 -19.92 22.93 -6.11
CA VAL A 222 -19.59 21.77 -5.27
C VAL A 222 -20.11 20.49 -5.92
N ILE A 223 -19.35 19.42 -5.81
CA ILE A 223 -19.73 18.08 -6.29
C ILE A 223 -19.30 17.03 -5.28
N ASP A 224 -19.67 15.78 -5.51
CA ASP A 224 -19.14 14.60 -4.82
C ASP A 224 -19.22 14.70 -3.29
N SER A 225 -20.39 14.45 -2.73
CA SER A 225 -20.57 14.41 -1.29
C SER A 225 -20.69 12.98 -0.79
N THR A 226 -20.01 12.68 0.32
CA THR A 226 -20.19 11.43 1.07
C THR A 226 -20.54 11.70 2.53
N VAL A 227 -21.21 10.76 3.21
CA VAL A 227 -21.73 10.96 4.58
C VAL A 227 -21.42 9.77 5.48
N VAL A 228 -21.04 10.07 6.72
CA VAL A 228 -20.98 9.08 7.81
C VAL A 228 -21.69 9.62 9.05
N LYS A 229 -22.49 8.78 9.70
CA LYS A 229 -23.10 9.10 11.00
C LYS A 229 -22.21 8.59 12.14
N TYR A 230 -21.91 9.44 13.10
CA TYR A 230 -21.26 9.05 14.34
C TYR A 230 -21.94 9.71 15.53
N LYS A 231 -22.46 8.88 16.44
CA LYS A 231 -23.38 9.30 17.49
C LYS A 231 -24.62 9.97 16.89
N ASP A 232 -24.92 11.18 17.31
CA ASP A 232 -26.10 11.93 16.86
C ASP A 232 -25.78 12.95 15.73
N GLU A 233 -24.55 12.88 15.16
CA GLU A 233 -24.11 13.81 14.13
C GLU A 233 -23.82 13.10 12.82
N TYR A 234 -24.23 13.71 11.71
CA TYR A 234 -23.87 13.37 10.34
C TYR A 234 -22.68 14.23 9.92
N TYR A 235 -21.59 13.60 9.49
CA TYR A 235 -20.42 14.26 8.91
C TYR A 235 -20.49 14.13 7.40
N ARG A 236 -20.52 15.28 6.71
CA ARG A 236 -20.55 15.38 5.26
C ARG A 236 -19.19 15.85 4.76
N TYR A 237 -18.65 15.18 3.75
CA TYR A 237 -17.43 15.55 3.06
C TYR A 237 -17.74 15.82 1.60
N THR A 238 -17.44 17.04 1.13
CA THR A 238 -17.86 17.53 -0.20
C THR A 238 -16.67 18.15 -0.91
N LYS A 239 -16.50 17.91 -2.23
CA LYS A 239 -15.48 18.55 -3.05
C LYS A 239 -15.83 20.00 -3.33
N ASP A 240 -14.91 20.91 -3.04
CA ASP A 240 -14.91 22.28 -3.55
C ASP A 240 -14.45 22.28 -5.02
N GLU A 241 -15.33 22.56 -5.96
CA GLU A 241 -15.07 22.47 -7.40
C GLU A 241 -14.60 23.80 -8.00
N ARG A 242 -14.39 24.84 -7.21
CA ARG A 242 -13.86 26.13 -7.71
C ARG A 242 -12.48 25.95 -8.35
N ASP A 243 -12.11 26.87 -9.24
CA ASP A 243 -10.74 26.93 -9.71
C ASP A 243 -9.82 27.54 -8.65
N PRO A 244 -8.56 27.05 -8.52
CA PRO A 244 -7.61 27.58 -7.55
C PRO A 244 -7.33 29.06 -7.73
N SER A 245 -7.43 29.82 -6.64
CA SER A 245 -7.12 31.25 -6.62
C SER A 245 -6.66 31.66 -5.22
N SER A 246 -6.12 32.88 -5.08
CA SER A 246 -5.77 33.41 -3.77
C SER A 246 -6.95 33.58 -2.81
N SER A 247 -8.17 33.75 -3.35
CA SER A 247 -9.41 33.83 -2.58
C SER A 247 -10.05 32.47 -2.30
N SER A 248 -9.56 31.39 -2.92
CA SER A 248 -10.08 30.03 -2.76
C SER A 248 -8.92 29.01 -2.64
N PRO A 249 -8.08 29.11 -1.59
CA PRO A 249 -6.87 28.32 -1.47
C PRO A 249 -7.13 26.83 -1.19
N CYS A 250 -8.35 26.44 -0.82
CA CYS A 250 -8.78 25.06 -0.58
C CYS A 250 -9.60 24.46 -1.73
N SER A 251 -9.74 25.20 -2.86
CA SER A 251 -10.43 24.68 -4.04
C SER A 251 -9.74 23.44 -4.61
N LYS A 252 -10.52 22.54 -5.21
CA LYS A 252 -10.12 21.21 -5.68
C LYS A 252 -9.71 20.24 -4.54
N PHE A 253 -10.12 20.53 -3.30
CA PHE A 253 -9.97 19.65 -2.13
C PHE A 253 -11.30 19.46 -1.41
N ILE A 254 -11.29 18.69 -0.34
CA ILE A 254 -12.49 18.28 0.36
C ILE A 254 -12.75 19.19 1.57
N THR A 255 -14.02 19.61 1.71
CA THR A 255 -14.56 20.32 2.88
C THR A 255 -15.32 19.35 3.75
N GLY A 256 -15.07 19.34 5.05
CA GLY A 256 -15.80 18.58 6.06
C GLY A 256 -16.75 19.46 6.86
N GLU A 257 -18.00 19.04 7.03
CA GLU A 257 -19.06 19.74 7.75
C GLU A 257 -19.88 18.73 8.56
N LYS A 258 -20.65 19.18 9.57
CA LYS A 258 -21.48 18.31 10.39
C LYS A 258 -22.87 18.91 10.71
N SER A 259 -23.85 18.05 10.95
CA SER A 259 -25.20 18.43 11.36
C SER A 259 -25.87 17.29 12.15
N THR A 260 -26.82 17.60 12.99
CA THR A 260 -27.67 16.60 13.66
C THR A 260 -28.81 16.09 12.76
N SER A 261 -29.06 16.72 11.62
CA SER A 261 -30.07 16.31 10.65
C SER A 261 -29.44 16.10 9.27
N LEU A 262 -29.64 14.93 8.67
CA LEU A 262 -29.08 14.57 7.37
C LEU A 262 -29.57 15.50 6.26
N THR A 263 -30.84 15.85 6.26
CA THR A 263 -31.48 16.70 5.22
C THR A 263 -31.38 18.21 5.48
N SER A 264 -30.66 18.61 6.55
CA SER A 264 -30.39 20.02 6.83
C SER A 264 -29.65 20.69 5.66
N THR A 265 -30.02 21.90 5.33
CA THR A 265 -29.27 22.78 4.41
C THR A 265 -28.18 23.57 5.12
N LYS A 266 -28.14 23.49 6.46
CA LYS A 266 -27.15 24.15 7.30
C LYS A 266 -26.35 23.09 8.04
N TYR A 267 -25.09 23.00 7.69
CA TYR A 267 -24.09 22.18 8.36
C TYR A 267 -23.05 23.09 9.00
N ASP A 268 -22.60 22.73 10.19
CA ASP A 268 -21.50 23.42 10.88
C ASP A 268 -20.18 23.02 10.24
N PHE A 269 -19.34 24.00 9.98
CA PHE A 269 -17.98 23.80 9.44
C PHE A 269 -17.12 22.97 10.40
N VAL A 270 -16.36 22.01 9.86
CA VAL A 270 -15.39 21.20 10.60
C VAL A 270 -13.98 21.46 10.09
N ALA A 271 -13.75 21.32 8.78
CA ALA A 271 -12.43 21.51 8.17
C ALA A 271 -12.56 21.76 6.67
N ASP A 272 -11.56 22.40 6.10
CA ASP A 272 -11.36 22.51 4.65
C ASP A 272 -9.96 22.03 4.25
N CYS A 273 -9.62 22.14 2.96
CA CYS A 273 -8.31 21.72 2.43
C CYS A 273 -7.94 20.26 2.75
N ILE A 274 -8.91 19.37 3.06
CA ILE A 274 -8.59 17.98 3.35
C ILE A 274 -7.99 17.33 2.11
N GLY A 275 -6.77 16.78 2.24
CA GLY A 275 -5.95 16.23 1.16
C GLY A 275 -4.83 17.14 0.68
N LYS A 276 -4.93 18.46 0.87
CA LYS A 276 -3.91 19.42 0.44
C LYS A 276 -2.56 19.15 1.11
N GLY A 277 -1.50 19.16 0.32
CA GLY A 277 -0.14 18.85 0.77
C GLY A 277 0.22 17.36 0.70
N ALA A 278 -0.79 16.47 0.64
CA ALA A 278 -0.59 15.05 0.40
C ALA A 278 -0.93 14.63 -1.04
N MET A 279 -1.66 15.49 -1.78
CA MET A 279 -2.05 15.31 -3.17
C MET A 279 -2.16 16.69 -3.86
N ASP A 280 -2.14 16.70 -5.19
CA ASP A 280 -2.24 17.93 -5.98
C ASP A 280 -3.67 18.45 -6.05
N ARG A 281 -4.65 17.55 -6.05
CA ARG A 281 -6.09 17.83 -6.11
C ARG A 281 -6.87 16.57 -5.73
N GLY A 282 -8.10 16.70 -5.26
CA GLY A 282 -8.91 15.58 -4.83
C GLY A 282 -10.39 15.74 -5.18
N GLU A 283 -11.05 14.63 -5.51
CA GLU A 283 -12.48 14.52 -5.74
C GLU A 283 -13.01 13.18 -5.22
N GLY A 284 -14.29 12.90 -5.41
CA GLY A 284 -14.90 11.60 -5.15
C GLY A 284 -14.62 11.03 -3.75
N PRO A 285 -14.79 11.80 -2.66
CA PRO A 285 -14.50 11.28 -1.34
C PRO A 285 -15.45 10.12 -1.00
N THR A 286 -14.92 9.04 -0.41
CA THR A 286 -15.75 8.00 0.24
C THR A 286 -15.29 7.79 1.67
N VAL A 287 -16.22 7.96 2.62
CA VAL A 287 -15.93 7.85 4.05
C VAL A 287 -16.57 6.59 4.63
N PHE A 288 -15.79 5.82 5.39
CA PHE A 288 -16.30 4.63 6.08
C PHE A 288 -15.57 4.36 7.39
N LYS A 289 -16.25 3.62 8.27
CA LYS A 289 -15.71 3.27 9.60
C LYS A 289 -14.95 1.95 9.54
N SER A 290 -13.86 1.83 10.32
CA SER A 290 -13.19 0.57 10.57
C SER A 290 -14.15 -0.45 11.22
N ASN A 291 -14.12 -1.70 10.72
CA ASN A 291 -14.88 -2.81 11.28
C ASN A 291 -14.38 -3.22 12.67
N THR A 292 -13.13 -2.97 13.00
CA THR A 292 -12.45 -3.51 14.18
C THR A 292 -12.01 -2.44 15.19
N GLU A 293 -11.86 -1.17 14.74
CA GLU A 293 -11.29 -0.11 15.55
C GLU A 293 -12.20 1.13 15.62
N LYS A 294 -11.95 2.01 16.58
CA LYS A 294 -12.50 3.37 16.59
C LYS A 294 -11.66 4.23 15.64
N LYS A 295 -11.81 4.01 14.35
CA LYS A 295 -11.09 4.69 13.27
C LYS A 295 -12.03 4.86 12.09
N TRP A 296 -11.82 5.90 11.30
CA TRP A 296 -12.51 6.14 10.02
C TRP A 296 -11.47 6.32 8.95
N TYR A 297 -11.83 5.91 7.75
CA TYR A 297 -11.07 6.10 6.52
C TYR A 297 -11.83 7.07 5.62
N LEU A 298 -11.08 7.91 4.93
CA LEU A 298 -11.56 8.79 3.87
C LEU A 298 -10.67 8.57 2.66
N PHE A 299 -11.20 7.93 1.64
CA PHE A 299 -10.49 7.77 0.38
C PHE A 299 -10.85 8.95 -0.52
N ILE A 300 -9.86 9.61 -1.09
CA ILE A 300 -10.02 10.78 -1.96
C ILE A 300 -9.36 10.47 -3.30
N ASP A 301 -10.06 10.66 -4.42
CA ASP A 301 -9.55 10.42 -5.76
C ASP A 301 -8.67 11.58 -6.22
N GLU A 302 -7.37 11.36 -6.30
CA GLU A 302 -6.43 12.28 -6.94
C GLU A 302 -6.56 12.16 -8.47
N TYR A 303 -7.62 12.77 -9.01
CA TYR A 303 -7.95 12.66 -10.42
C TYR A 303 -6.85 13.25 -11.33
N GLY A 304 -6.53 12.52 -12.41
CA GLY A 304 -5.38 12.81 -13.26
C GLY A 304 -4.02 12.52 -12.62
N GLY A 305 -4.01 11.85 -11.44
CA GLY A 305 -2.84 11.44 -10.68
C GLY A 305 -2.89 9.95 -10.31
N ARG A 306 -2.77 9.64 -9.01
CA ARG A 306 -2.67 8.27 -8.48
C ARG A 306 -3.99 7.50 -8.43
N GLY A 307 -5.15 8.16 -8.63
CA GLY A 307 -6.46 7.63 -8.23
C GLY A 307 -6.67 7.79 -6.73
N TYR A 308 -7.37 6.87 -6.09
CA TYR A 308 -7.66 6.99 -4.67
C TYR A 308 -6.42 7.00 -3.77
N VAL A 309 -6.41 7.95 -2.84
CA VAL A 309 -5.44 8.08 -1.75
C VAL A 309 -6.19 7.95 -0.42
N PRO A 310 -5.84 6.97 0.41
CA PRO A 310 -6.46 6.78 1.72
C PRO A 310 -5.97 7.78 2.76
N PHE A 311 -6.90 8.29 3.56
CA PHE A 311 -6.65 9.05 4.78
C PHE A 311 -7.35 8.38 5.95
N GLU A 312 -6.85 8.60 7.17
CA GLU A 312 -7.44 8.03 8.37
C GLU A 312 -7.55 9.05 9.51
N THR A 313 -8.56 8.86 10.37
CA THR A 313 -8.73 9.61 11.61
C THR A 313 -9.36 8.75 12.70
N THR A 314 -9.07 9.06 13.96
CA THR A 314 -9.74 8.50 15.14
C THR A 314 -10.76 9.45 15.76
N ASP A 315 -10.87 10.69 15.20
CA ASP A 315 -11.76 11.74 15.66
C ASP A 315 -12.29 12.60 14.50
N LEU A 316 -13.51 12.32 14.05
CA LEU A 316 -14.17 13.06 12.97
C LEU A 316 -14.36 14.54 13.29
N ALA A 317 -14.61 14.86 14.58
CA ALA A 317 -14.87 16.25 15.01
C ALA A 317 -13.63 17.14 14.96
N SER A 318 -12.44 16.53 14.98
CA SER A 318 -11.18 17.27 14.86
C SER A 318 -10.95 17.85 13.45
N GLY A 319 -11.60 17.29 12.44
CA GLY A 319 -11.35 17.61 11.02
C GLY A 319 -9.96 17.22 10.52
N LYS A 320 -9.14 16.58 11.35
CA LYS A 320 -7.77 16.18 10.99
C LYS A 320 -7.75 14.80 10.37
N TRP A 321 -7.24 14.73 9.17
CA TRP A 321 -7.04 13.50 8.41
C TRP A 321 -5.56 13.31 8.11
N THR A 322 -5.03 12.12 8.40
CA THR A 322 -3.63 11.76 8.14
C THR A 322 -3.59 10.83 6.94
N PRO A 323 -2.76 11.09 5.92
CA PRO A 323 -2.61 10.15 4.81
C PRO A 323 -2.04 8.81 5.31
N SER A 324 -2.62 7.72 4.85
CA SER A 324 -2.12 6.38 5.10
C SER A 324 -0.90 6.12 4.21
N THR A 325 0.13 5.48 4.74
CA THR A 325 1.39 5.24 4.04
C THR A 325 1.59 3.78 3.62
N ASP A 326 0.84 2.86 4.23
CA ASP A 326 0.90 1.43 3.93
C ASP A 326 -0.47 0.98 3.41
N TYR A 327 -0.64 1.00 2.06
CA TYR A 327 -1.88 0.58 1.42
C TYR A 327 -1.64 -0.03 0.04
N GLN A 328 -2.50 -0.96 -0.35
CA GLN A 328 -2.56 -1.56 -1.68
C GLN A 328 -4.00 -1.51 -2.20
N LEU A 329 -4.30 -0.55 -3.05
CA LEU A 329 -5.60 -0.41 -3.70
C LEU A 329 -5.62 -1.16 -5.05
N PRO A 330 -6.82 -1.38 -5.64
CA PRO A 330 -6.94 -1.84 -7.02
C PRO A 330 -6.21 -0.93 -8.02
N ALA A 331 -5.99 -1.41 -9.24
CA ALA A 331 -5.37 -0.61 -10.29
C ALA A 331 -6.26 0.58 -10.70
N SER A 332 -5.73 1.80 -10.54
CA SER A 332 -6.36 3.06 -10.96
C SER A 332 -7.83 3.24 -10.52
N PRO A 333 -8.17 3.00 -9.24
CA PRO A 333 -9.55 3.11 -8.79
C PRO A 333 -9.94 4.59 -8.76
N ARG A 334 -11.08 4.89 -9.36
CA ARG A 334 -11.72 6.21 -9.34
C ARG A 334 -12.94 6.16 -8.43
N HIS A 335 -13.51 7.32 -8.16
CA HIS A 335 -14.64 7.56 -7.27
C HIS A 335 -15.59 6.33 -7.14
N GLY A 336 -15.73 5.80 -5.94
CA GLY A 336 -16.52 4.58 -5.66
C GLY A 336 -16.87 4.46 -4.18
N THR A 337 -17.40 3.31 -3.79
CA THR A 337 -17.94 3.07 -2.44
C THR A 337 -17.29 1.89 -1.78
N VAL A 338 -17.03 2.00 -0.49
CA VAL A 338 -16.59 0.91 0.39
C VAL A 338 -17.74 0.46 1.29
N LEU A 339 -18.18 -0.79 1.14
CA LEU A 339 -19.25 -1.42 1.91
C LEU A 339 -18.70 -2.51 2.85
N PRO A 340 -18.94 -2.47 4.17
CA PRO A 340 -18.62 -3.58 5.07
C PRO A 340 -19.41 -4.84 4.71
N VAL A 341 -18.74 -6.00 4.64
CA VAL A 341 -19.35 -7.30 4.28
C VAL A 341 -19.18 -8.34 5.37
N THR A 342 -20.22 -9.17 5.58
CA THR A 342 -20.19 -10.31 6.49
C THR A 342 -19.30 -11.42 5.93
N GLN A 343 -18.93 -12.41 6.76
CA GLN A 343 -18.13 -13.55 6.30
C GLN A 343 -18.81 -14.32 5.15
N GLN A 344 -20.13 -14.47 5.20
CA GLN A 344 -20.88 -15.16 4.16
C GLN A 344 -20.85 -14.39 2.82
N GLU A 345 -21.03 -13.07 2.85
CA GLU A 345 -20.95 -12.20 1.67
C GLU A 345 -19.52 -12.17 1.11
N TYR A 346 -18.53 -12.09 1.99
CA TYR A 346 -17.11 -12.14 1.63
C TYR A 346 -16.75 -13.43 0.88
N ASP A 347 -17.12 -14.60 1.46
CA ASP A 347 -16.86 -15.90 0.87
C ASP A 347 -17.59 -16.07 -0.49
N ARG A 348 -18.83 -15.55 -0.59
CA ARG A 348 -19.63 -15.58 -1.83
C ARG A 348 -19.01 -14.74 -2.93
N LEU A 349 -18.60 -13.51 -2.63
CA LEU A 349 -17.93 -12.62 -3.59
C LEU A 349 -16.64 -13.23 -4.12
N LEU A 350 -15.81 -13.84 -3.25
CA LEU A 350 -14.62 -14.56 -3.68
C LEU A 350 -14.94 -15.74 -4.62
N ALA A 351 -15.98 -16.49 -4.31
CA ALA A 351 -16.37 -17.64 -5.10
C ALA A 351 -16.95 -17.25 -6.47
N ALA A 352 -17.73 -16.15 -6.52
CA ALA A 352 -18.42 -15.72 -7.74
C ALA A 352 -17.48 -15.15 -8.81
N TYR A 353 -16.34 -14.58 -8.40
CA TYR A 353 -15.43 -13.87 -9.30
C TYR A 353 -14.00 -14.44 -9.31
N PRO A 354 -13.80 -15.74 -9.63
CA PRO A 354 -12.46 -16.32 -9.74
C PRO A 354 -11.77 -15.87 -11.03
N SER A 355 -10.44 -15.93 -11.05
CA SER A 355 -9.65 -15.66 -12.26
C SER A 355 -9.87 -16.74 -13.34
N SER A 356 -10.12 -17.97 -12.92
CA SER A 356 -10.54 -19.09 -13.78
C SER A 356 -11.35 -20.10 -12.97
N PRO A 357 -12.16 -20.99 -13.62
CA PRO A 357 -12.99 -21.98 -12.90
C PRO A 357 -12.19 -22.97 -12.03
N THR A 358 -10.88 -23.13 -12.30
CA THR A 358 -9.98 -24.03 -11.56
C THR A 358 -8.99 -23.28 -10.69
N SER A 359 -9.22 -21.99 -10.40
CA SER A 359 -8.34 -21.16 -9.56
C SER A 359 -8.52 -21.49 -8.08
N VAL A 360 -7.39 -21.45 -7.36
CA VAL A 360 -7.40 -21.10 -5.92
C VAL A 360 -7.44 -19.58 -5.85
N VAL A 361 -8.51 -19.02 -5.30
CA VAL A 361 -8.73 -17.57 -5.27
C VAL A 361 -7.96 -16.92 -4.12
N ASP A 362 -7.92 -17.60 -2.96
CA ASP A 362 -7.19 -17.16 -1.78
C ASP A 362 -6.89 -18.33 -0.85
N ALA A 363 -5.99 -18.12 0.09
CA ALA A 363 -5.69 -19.05 1.16
C ALA A 363 -5.30 -18.32 2.45
N THR A 364 -5.60 -18.94 3.59
CA THR A 364 -5.13 -18.46 4.90
C THR A 364 -4.84 -19.62 5.83
N ALA A 365 -3.93 -19.41 6.77
CA ALA A 365 -3.56 -20.40 7.78
C ALA A 365 -3.34 -19.72 9.14
N LYS A 366 -3.46 -20.48 10.22
CA LYS A 366 -3.08 -20.02 11.56
C LYS A 366 -1.58 -19.69 11.59
N HIS A 367 -1.18 -18.60 12.26
CA HIS A 367 0.19 -18.08 12.32
C HIS A 367 0.76 -17.67 10.96
N GLN A 368 -0.09 -17.26 10.03
CA GLN A 368 0.35 -16.64 8.78
C GLN A 368 0.83 -15.22 9.07
N LYS A 369 1.95 -14.84 8.43
CA LYS A 369 2.51 -13.49 8.43
C LYS A 369 2.20 -12.82 7.09
N GLY A 370 1.31 -11.82 7.11
CA GLY A 370 0.85 -11.19 5.88
C GLY A 370 -0.13 -12.05 5.09
N TYR A 371 -0.21 -11.84 3.78
CA TYR A 371 -1.20 -12.45 2.90
C TYR A 371 -0.64 -13.64 2.11
N SER A 372 -1.55 -14.52 1.64
CA SER A 372 -1.17 -15.58 0.71
C SER A 372 -0.71 -15.00 -0.62
N ILE A 373 0.26 -15.64 -1.24
CA ILE A 373 0.73 -15.33 -2.59
C ILE A 373 0.16 -16.40 -3.51
N VAL A 374 -0.78 -16.02 -4.38
CA VAL A 374 -1.41 -16.93 -5.35
C VAL A 374 -0.87 -16.60 -6.73
N THR A 375 -0.10 -17.50 -7.31
CA THR A 375 0.49 -17.36 -8.65
C THR A 375 -0.19 -18.30 -9.62
N GLU A 376 -1.13 -17.76 -10.39
CA GLU A 376 -1.98 -18.51 -11.32
C GLU A 376 -1.14 -19.23 -12.38
N SER A 377 -0.19 -18.56 -13.02
CA SER A 377 0.68 -19.16 -14.07
C SER A 377 1.50 -20.34 -13.57
N ALA A 378 1.88 -20.35 -12.31
CA ALA A 378 2.65 -21.44 -11.69
C ALA A 378 1.76 -22.50 -11.00
N SER A 379 0.44 -22.30 -10.91
CA SER A 379 -0.48 -23.10 -10.07
C SER A 379 0.06 -23.28 -8.66
N LYS A 380 0.49 -22.17 -8.05
CA LYS A 380 1.16 -22.15 -6.75
C LYS A 380 0.49 -21.20 -5.77
N VAL A 381 0.38 -21.66 -4.53
CA VAL A 381 -0.02 -20.83 -3.39
C VAL A 381 1.11 -20.90 -2.36
N VAL A 382 1.62 -19.74 -1.96
CA VAL A 382 2.59 -19.63 -0.87
C VAL A 382 1.91 -18.97 0.33
N LEU A 383 2.04 -19.59 1.50
CA LEU A 383 1.60 -19.07 2.79
C LEU A 383 2.84 -18.60 3.56
N PRO A 384 3.13 -17.29 3.59
CA PRO A 384 4.16 -16.77 4.46
C PRO A 384 3.76 -17.00 5.91
N MET A 385 4.63 -17.59 6.72
CA MET A 385 4.35 -17.99 8.10
C MET A 385 5.29 -17.27 9.06
N GLU A 386 4.83 -17.06 10.29
CA GLU A 386 5.71 -16.56 11.35
C GLU A 386 6.97 -17.43 11.47
N PRO A 387 8.13 -16.87 11.86
CA PRO A 387 9.41 -17.58 11.88
C PRO A 387 9.43 -18.84 12.74
N ASP A 388 8.61 -18.90 13.78
CA ASP A 388 8.47 -20.00 14.75
C ASP A 388 7.23 -20.88 14.53
N ALA A 389 6.43 -20.61 13.48
CA ALA A 389 5.21 -21.36 13.19
C ALA A 389 5.49 -22.88 13.06
N ASP A 390 4.65 -23.70 13.72
CA ASP A 390 4.71 -25.16 13.54
C ASP A 390 3.99 -25.57 12.26
N LEU A 391 4.74 -26.06 11.29
CA LEU A 391 4.22 -26.46 9.98
C LEU A 391 3.66 -27.90 9.95
N ARG A 392 3.76 -28.68 11.03
CA ARG A 392 3.39 -30.11 11.08
C ARG A 392 1.91 -30.41 11.16
N GLY A 393 1.06 -29.51 11.08
CA GLY A 393 -0.36 -29.79 11.23
C GLY A 393 -1.22 -28.61 10.89
N LEU A 394 -0.78 -27.84 9.91
CA LEU A 394 -1.55 -26.72 9.41
C LEU A 394 -2.82 -27.20 8.71
N ALA A 395 -3.88 -26.44 8.87
CA ALA A 395 -5.18 -26.66 8.26
C ALA A 395 -5.60 -25.40 7.49
N PRO A 396 -4.95 -25.09 6.35
CA PRO A 396 -5.22 -23.87 5.64
C PRO A 396 -6.64 -23.85 5.07
N LYS A 397 -7.34 -22.74 5.21
CA LYS A 397 -8.56 -22.44 4.48
C LYS A 397 -8.17 -21.98 3.07
N LEU A 398 -8.68 -22.65 2.04
CA LEU A 398 -8.51 -22.27 0.64
C LEU A 398 -9.89 -21.95 0.06
N TRP A 399 -9.98 -20.90 -0.73
CA TRP A 399 -11.17 -20.54 -1.49
C TRP A 399 -10.97 -20.89 -2.97
N VAL A 400 -12.00 -21.45 -3.56
CA VAL A 400 -12.08 -21.80 -4.98
C VAL A 400 -13.33 -21.20 -5.59
N GLY A 401 -13.43 -21.16 -6.92
CA GLY A 401 -14.59 -20.62 -7.61
C GLY A 401 -15.89 -21.34 -7.28
N GLU A 402 -17.02 -20.67 -7.53
CA GLU A 402 -18.35 -21.22 -7.31
C GLU A 402 -18.57 -22.51 -8.13
N GLY A 403 -19.19 -23.50 -7.49
CA GLY A 403 -19.39 -24.83 -8.10
C GLY A 403 -18.13 -25.69 -8.22
N ALA A 404 -16.95 -25.17 -7.92
CA ALA A 404 -15.72 -25.95 -7.89
C ALA A 404 -15.55 -26.74 -6.59
N THR A 405 -14.88 -27.87 -6.67
CA THR A 405 -14.54 -28.71 -5.50
C THR A 405 -13.03 -28.78 -5.31
N LEU A 406 -12.59 -28.97 -4.05
CA LEU A 406 -11.17 -29.04 -3.69
C LEU A 406 -10.85 -30.38 -3.05
N SER A 407 -9.79 -31.03 -3.51
CA SER A 407 -9.28 -32.27 -2.95
C SER A 407 -7.77 -32.16 -2.65
N PRO A 408 -7.31 -32.33 -1.39
CA PRO A 408 -8.10 -32.48 -0.14
C PRO A 408 -9.02 -31.28 0.12
N LYS A 409 -10.07 -31.47 0.94
CA LYS A 409 -10.98 -30.37 1.31
C LYS A 409 -10.23 -29.23 2.02
N SER A 410 -10.71 -28.00 1.82
CA SER A 410 -10.29 -26.81 2.57
C SER A 410 -10.32 -27.08 4.07
N GLY A 411 -9.32 -26.64 4.81
CA GLY A 411 -9.20 -26.88 6.26
C GLY A 411 -8.69 -28.28 6.67
N THR A 412 -8.31 -29.14 5.71
CA THR A 412 -7.71 -30.45 6.03
C THR A 412 -6.32 -30.27 6.62
N ARG A 413 -6.08 -30.86 7.82
CA ARG A 413 -4.76 -30.84 8.48
C ARG A 413 -3.73 -31.64 7.68
N ARG A 414 -2.57 -31.03 7.40
CA ARG A 414 -1.46 -31.65 6.69
C ARG A 414 -0.12 -31.18 7.21
N ASP A 415 0.94 -31.92 6.87
CA ASP A 415 2.33 -31.55 7.18
C ASP A 415 2.89 -30.67 6.06
N PHE A 416 3.03 -29.39 6.35
CA PHE A 416 3.55 -28.39 5.42
C PHE A 416 5.07 -28.14 5.52
N ARG A 417 5.81 -29.01 6.22
CA ARG A 417 7.28 -29.00 6.11
C ARG A 417 7.73 -29.33 4.69
N THR A 418 6.84 -29.89 3.87
CA THR A 418 6.99 -30.05 2.44
C THR A 418 5.75 -29.52 1.72
N PRO A 419 5.88 -29.04 0.47
CA PRO A 419 4.76 -28.56 -0.32
C PRO A 419 3.66 -29.61 -0.48
N GLN A 420 2.39 -29.18 -0.40
CA GLN A 420 1.22 -30.05 -0.48
C GLN A 420 0.47 -29.82 -1.80
N LYS A 421 -0.08 -30.90 -2.36
CA LYS A 421 -0.89 -30.84 -3.58
C LYS A 421 -2.38 -30.77 -3.24
N TYR A 422 -3.09 -29.87 -3.94
CA TYR A 422 -4.52 -29.70 -3.91
C TYR A 422 -5.06 -29.68 -5.33
N THR A 423 -6.11 -30.46 -5.63
CA THR A 423 -6.74 -30.48 -6.95
C THR A 423 -8.06 -29.74 -6.88
N VAL A 424 -8.20 -28.67 -7.67
CA VAL A 424 -9.46 -27.99 -7.92
C VAL A 424 -10.14 -28.67 -9.10
N THR A 425 -11.41 -29.05 -8.93
CA THR A 425 -12.25 -29.57 -10.00
C THR A 425 -13.40 -28.61 -10.21
N ALA A 426 -13.48 -27.98 -11.37
CA ALA A 426 -14.56 -27.08 -11.77
C ALA A 426 -15.89 -27.82 -12.00
N ALA A 427 -16.99 -27.09 -12.10
CA ALA A 427 -18.34 -27.68 -12.32
C ALA A 427 -18.45 -28.47 -13.62
N ASP A 428 -17.67 -28.10 -14.63
CA ASP A 428 -17.60 -28.83 -15.93
C ASP A 428 -16.70 -30.09 -15.89
N GLY A 429 -16.10 -30.39 -14.72
CA GLY A 429 -15.19 -31.51 -14.54
C GLY A 429 -13.72 -31.19 -14.86
N THR A 430 -13.40 -30.02 -15.38
CA THR A 430 -12.01 -29.58 -15.60
C THR A 430 -11.22 -29.58 -14.30
N LYS A 431 -9.98 -30.08 -14.34
CA LYS A 431 -9.15 -30.25 -13.17
C LYS A 431 -7.84 -29.49 -13.29
N ARG A 432 -7.40 -28.89 -12.16
CA ARG A 432 -6.07 -28.28 -12.03
C ARG A 432 -5.48 -28.61 -10.68
N THR A 433 -4.20 -28.99 -10.67
CA THR A 433 -3.47 -29.29 -9.44
C THR A 433 -2.61 -28.12 -9.04
N TRP A 434 -2.83 -27.63 -7.83
CA TRP A 434 -2.11 -26.55 -7.19
C TRP A 434 -1.08 -27.09 -6.19
N THR A 435 0.06 -26.42 -6.11
CA THR A 435 1.04 -26.65 -5.07
C THR A 435 0.86 -25.58 -3.97
N VAL A 436 0.53 -26.01 -2.79
CA VAL A 436 0.42 -25.12 -1.59
C VAL A 436 1.64 -25.34 -0.72
N GLU A 437 2.36 -24.26 -0.44
CA GLU A 437 3.59 -24.27 0.33
C GLU A 437 3.50 -23.29 1.50
N ALA A 438 3.92 -23.70 2.70
CA ALA A 438 4.05 -22.82 3.86
C ALA A 438 5.52 -22.52 4.10
N VAL A 439 5.85 -21.25 4.10
CA VAL A 439 7.24 -20.75 4.18
C VAL A 439 7.39 -19.85 5.40
N ARG A 440 8.26 -20.23 6.35
CA ARG A 440 8.58 -19.33 7.46
C ARG A 440 9.37 -18.14 6.94
N THR A 441 8.88 -16.93 7.22
CA THR A 441 9.51 -15.71 6.68
C THR A 441 10.07 -14.81 7.76
N ARG A 442 11.28 -14.26 7.50
CA ARG A 442 11.88 -13.16 8.25
C ARG A 442 11.87 -11.85 7.47
N SER A 443 11.26 -11.86 6.30
CA SER A 443 11.06 -10.63 5.52
C SER A 443 9.81 -9.87 5.95
N PRO A 444 9.81 -8.54 5.87
CA PRO A 444 10.98 -7.71 5.56
C PRO A 444 12.05 -7.80 6.65
N LEU A 445 13.32 -7.52 6.28
CA LEU A 445 14.46 -7.55 7.20
C LEU A 445 14.42 -6.40 8.19
N LEU A 446 14.00 -5.22 7.74
CA LEU A 446 13.86 -3.99 8.51
C LEU A 446 12.37 -3.62 8.63
N PRO A 447 11.96 -2.95 9.71
CA PRO A 447 10.57 -2.52 9.87
C PRO A 447 10.21 -1.38 8.90
N GLY A 448 9.02 -1.45 8.31
CA GLY A 448 8.52 -0.48 7.35
C GLY A 448 9.11 -0.61 5.95
N LEU A 449 8.90 0.41 5.12
CA LEU A 449 9.41 0.46 3.75
C LEU A 449 10.81 1.04 3.73
N ASN A 450 11.74 0.28 3.18
CA ASN A 450 13.16 0.62 3.12
C ASN A 450 13.76 0.06 1.83
N ALA A 451 14.50 0.90 1.12
CA ALA A 451 15.12 0.55 -0.15
C ALA A 451 16.63 0.82 -0.14
N ASP A 452 17.30 0.49 -1.23
CA ASP A 452 18.69 0.85 -1.53
C ASP A 452 19.63 0.62 -0.32
N PRO A 453 19.64 -0.57 0.29
CA PRO A 453 20.37 -0.82 1.54
C PRO A 453 21.89 -0.85 1.31
N ASP A 454 22.64 -0.10 2.11
CA ASP A 454 24.08 -0.20 2.23
C ASP A 454 24.46 -0.93 3.52
N VAL A 455 25.09 -2.11 3.41
CA VAL A 455 25.46 -2.97 4.55
C VAL A 455 26.95 -3.01 4.79
N HIS A 456 27.37 -2.77 6.03
CA HIS A 456 28.77 -2.87 6.46
C HIS A 456 28.93 -3.56 7.81
N TYR A 457 30.12 -4.12 8.03
CA TYR A 457 30.51 -4.59 9.34
C TYR A 457 31.47 -3.59 10.00
N LEU A 458 30.95 -2.85 11.00
CA LEU A 458 31.66 -1.77 11.69
C LEU A 458 31.55 -1.98 13.21
N ASN A 459 32.64 -1.76 13.93
CA ASN A 459 32.66 -1.85 15.41
C ASN A 459 32.02 -3.12 15.99
N GLY A 460 32.30 -4.27 15.40
CA GLY A 460 31.81 -5.55 15.91
C GLY A 460 30.34 -5.82 15.65
N ARG A 461 29.69 -5.06 14.76
CA ARG A 461 28.28 -5.22 14.35
C ARG A 461 28.10 -5.04 12.85
N TYR A 462 27.05 -5.63 12.32
CA TYR A 462 26.53 -5.31 11.01
C TYR A 462 25.67 -4.05 11.11
N TRP A 463 25.76 -3.17 10.13
CA TRP A 463 25.00 -1.93 10.01
C TRP A 463 24.33 -1.89 8.65
N ILE A 464 23.09 -1.44 8.60
CA ILE A 464 22.36 -1.14 7.35
C ILE A 464 21.90 0.30 7.39
N TYR A 465 22.11 0.99 6.28
CA TYR A 465 21.68 2.36 6.01
C TYR A 465 20.81 2.33 4.74
N PRO A 466 19.49 2.40 4.87
CA PRO A 466 18.60 2.35 3.73
C PRO A 466 18.11 3.74 3.32
N THR A 467 17.54 3.85 2.11
CA THR A 467 16.56 4.87 1.77
C THR A 467 15.29 4.62 2.55
N THR A 468 14.74 5.64 3.22
CA THR A 468 13.36 5.56 3.74
C THR A 468 12.39 5.69 2.56
N ASP A 469 11.54 4.68 2.35
CA ASP A 469 10.70 4.54 1.16
C ASP A 469 9.21 4.71 1.47
N GLY A 470 8.34 4.66 0.44
CA GLY A 470 6.89 4.83 0.57
C GLY A 470 6.40 6.26 0.36
N PHE A 471 7.24 7.17 -0.07
CA PHE A 471 6.89 8.56 -0.35
C PHE A 471 6.61 8.78 -1.83
N GLN A 472 5.55 9.55 -2.13
CA GLN A 472 5.23 9.92 -3.51
C GLN A 472 6.41 10.60 -4.19
N GLY A 473 6.77 10.14 -5.39
CA GLY A 473 7.91 10.67 -6.15
C GLY A 473 9.25 10.53 -5.43
N TRP A 474 9.38 9.57 -4.52
CA TRP A 474 10.57 9.34 -3.68
C TRP A 474 10.99 10.57 -2.86
N SER A 475 10.00 11.34 -2.37
CA SER A 475 10.24 12.64 -1.71
C SER A 475 10.70 12.53 -0.24
N GLY A 476 11.20 11.39 0.20
CA GLY A 476 11.76 11.21 1.54
C GLY A 476 12.88 12.21 1.87
N THR A 477 12.99 12.62 3.14
CA THR A 477 13.98 13.62 3.61
C THR A 477 14.94 13.06 4.66
N LYS A 478 14.71 11.83 5.16
CA LYS A 478 15.40 11.31 6.34
C LYS A 478 16.16 10.03 6.06
N PHE A 479 17.33 9.92 6.66
CA PHE A 479 18.11 8.70 6.69
C PHE A 479 18.08 8.08 8.08
N LYS A 480 18.05 6.75 8.13
CA LYS A 480 18.08 5.94 9.35
C LYS A 480 19.26 5.00 9.36
N ALA A 481 19.61 4.47 10.55
CA ALA A 481 20.59 3.42 10.72
C ALA A 481 20.01 2.25 11.53
N TYR A 482 20.40 1.05 11.13
CA TYR A 482 20.05 -0.18 11.82
C TYR A 482 21.29 -0.98 12.12
N SER A 483 21.34 -1.64 13.29
CA SER A 483 22.49 -2.52 13.63
C SER A 483 22.08 -3.90 14.11
N SER A 484 22.87 -4.92 13.76
CA SER A 484 22.65 -6.31 14.15
C SER A 484 23.96 -6.98 14.58
N LYS A 485 23.87 -8.00 15.43
CA LYS A 485 24.98 -8.90 15.74
C LYS A 485 24.98 -10.15 14.88
N ASP A 486 23.86 -10.46 14.22
CA ASP A 486 23.61 -11.78 13.61
C ASP A 486 22.89 -11.73 12.26
N LEU A 487 22.76 -10.56 11.63
CA LEU A 487 22.08 -10.30 10.36
C LEU A 487 20.57 -10.57 10.36
N VAL A 488 19.97 -10.88 11.51
CA VAL A 488 18.53 -11.19 11.63
C VAL A 488 17.81 -10.25 12.60
N HIS A 489 18.42 -9.98 13.75
CA HIS A 489 17.82 -9.13 14.78
C HIS A 489 18.41 -7.74 14.70
N TRP A 490 17.63 -6.79 14.17
CA TRP A 490 18.07 -5.43 13.91
C TRP A 490 17.52 -4.44 14.95
N LYS A 491 18.40 -3.59 15.44
CA LYS A 491 18.06 -2.45 16.31
C LYS A 491 17.93 -1.20 15.45
N ASP A 492 16.79 -0.52 15.49
CA ASP A 492 16.58 0.81 14.90
C ASP A 492 17.24 1.87 15.79
N HIS A 493 18.10 2.72 15.22
CA HIS A 493 18.77 3.83 15.86
C HIS A 493 18.07 5.18 15.61
N GLY A 494 16.96 5.17 14.86
CA GLY A 494 16.22 6.36 14.49
C GLY A 494 16.86 7.13 13.33
N VAL A 495 16.49 8.41 13.23
CA VAL A 495 16.99 9.33 12.20
C VAL A 495 18.42 9.74 12.55
N ILE A 496 19.34 9.61 11.58
CA ILE A 496 20.77 9.93 11.71
C ILE A 496 21.18 11.16 10.91
N LEU A 497 20.37 11.56 9.91
CA LEU A 497 20.52 12.76 9.10
C LEU A 497 19.14 13.15 8.55
N ASP A 498 18.78 14.45 8.61
CA ASP A 498 17.52 15.00 8.07
C ASP A 498 17.84 16.14 7.10
N LEU A 499 17.40 16.02 5.84
CA LEU A 499 17.58 17.06 4.84
C LEU A 499 16.79 18.32 5.22
N GLY A 500 17.36 19.49 4.93
CA GLY A 500 16.85 20.77 5.39
C GLY A 500 17.44 21.14 6.75
N PRO A 501 17.08 20.49 7.86
CA PRO A 501 17.66 20.79 9.18
C PRO A 501 19.15 20.56 9.29
N ASP A 502 19.67 19.42 8.78
CA ASP A 502 21.07 19.02 8.91
C ASP A 502 21.89 19.30 7.63
N VAL A 503 21.22 19.51 6.49
CA VAL A 503 21.79 19.73 5.15
C VAL A 503 21.12 20.94 4.51
N THR A 504 21.77 22.09 4.58
CA THR A 504 21.15 23.38 4.22
C THR A 504 20.96 23.61 2.70
N TRP A 505 21.63 22.81 1.86
CA TRP A 505 21.59 22.93 0.41
C TRP A 505 20.58 21.98 -0.27
N ALA A 506 19.89 21.13 0.50
CA ALA A 506 18.88 20.20 0.00
C ALA A 506 17.83 19.90 1.06
N ASP A 507 16.56 19.72 0.63
CA ASP A 507 15.43 19.46 1.51
C ASP A 507 14.55 18.27 1.08
N LYS A 508 14.97 17.53 0.03
CA LYS A 508 14.23 16.38 -0.52
C LYS A 508 15.13 15.39 -1.24
N TYR A 509 14.55 14.22 -1.55
CA TYR A 509 15.18 13.13 -2.29
C TYR A 509 16.38 12.54 -1.54
N ALA A 510 16.15 12.18 -0.27
CA ALA A 510 17.11 11.45 0.57
C ALA A 510 17.17 9.97 0.11
N TRP A 511 18.13 9.66 -0.79
CA TRP A 511 18.22 8.34 -1.43
C TRP A 511 19.58 7.71 -1.26
N ALA A 512 19.60 6.36 -1.41
CA ALA A 512 20.75 5.50 -1.62
C ALA A 512 22.01 5.96 -0.85
N PRO A 513 22.03 5.83 0.47
CA PRO A 513 23.20 6.21 1.25
C PRO A 513 24.30 5.15 1.16
N ALA A 514 25.55 5.57 1.43
CA ALA A 514 26.69 4.69 1.62
C ALA A 514 27.54 5.18 2.81
N ILE A 515 28.24 4.27 3.47
CA ILE A 515 29.10 4.61 4.60
C ILE A 515 30.52 4.09 4.40
N ALA A 516 31.52 4.86 4.86
CA ALA A 516 32.88 4.41 4.99
C ALA A 516 33.46 4.80 6.36
N GLU A 517 34.40 4.01 6.87
CA GLU A 517 35.14 4.34 8.11
C GLU A 517 36.58 4.65 7.75
N ARG A 518 37.14 5.70 8.35
CA ARG A 518 38.53 6.03 8.29
C ARG A 518 39.01 6.75 9.55
N ASN A 519 40.05 6.24 10.16
CA ASN A 519 40.69 6.84 11.37
C ASN A 519 39.70 7.11 12.51
N GLY A 520 38.74 6.19 12.73
CA GLY A 520 37.71 6.29 13.78
C GLY A 520 36.61 7.31 13.50
N LYS A 521 36.56 7.87 12.32
CA LYS A 521 35.44 8.70 11.81
C LYS A 521 34.63 7.91 10.80
N TYR A 522 33.33 8.25 10.71
CA TYR A 522 32.37 7.67 9.80
C TYR A 522 31.93 8.73 8.80
N TYR A 523 32.04 8.41 7.52
CA TYR A 523 31.71 9.27 6.39
C TYR A 523 30.48 8.70 5.70
N PHE A 524 29.39 9.46 5.76
CA PHE A 524 28.10 9.08 5.22
C PHE A 524 27.85 9.83 3.91
N TYR A 525 27.93 9.13 2.79
CA TYR A 525 27.64 9.65 1.47
C TYR A 525 26.17 9.43 1.18
N PHE A 526 25.48 10.44 0.65
CA PHE A 526 24.04 10.38 0.44
C PHE A 526 23.62 11.13 -0.80
N CYS A 527 22.56 10.68 -1.43
CA CYS A 527 21.88 11.43 -2.49
C CYS A 527 20.90 12.43 -1.89
N ALA A 528 20.93 13.65 -2.36
CA ALA A 528 19.95 14.69 -2.08
C ALA A 528 19.76 15.58 -3.31
N GLU A 529 18.51 15.81 -3.75
CA GLU A 529 18.19 16.58 -4.97
C GLU A 529 18.96 16.16 -6.24
N GLN A 530 19.22 14.86 -6.38
CA GLN A 530 20.00 14.25 -7.48
C GLN A 530 21.46 14.75 -7.53
N GLN A 531 22.03 14.97 -6.34
CA GLN A 531 23.43 15.32 -6.12
C GLN A 531 23.94 14.49 -4.95
N ILE A 532 25.26 14.33 -4.82
CA ILE A 532 25.85 13.55 -3.75
C ILE A 532 26.46 14.49 -2.72
N GLY A 533 26.03 14.35 -1.47
CA GLY A 533 26.62 14.98 -0.29
C GLY A 533 27.49 14.02 0.50
N VAL A 534 28.24 14.55 1.45
CA VAL A 534 28.99 13.77 2.45
C VAL A 534 28.83 14.40 3.83
N ALA A 535 28.49 13.59 4.82
CA ALA A 535 28.37 13.98 6.22
C ALA A 535 29.29 13.14 7.09
N VAL A 536 29.68 13.64 8.25
CA VAL A 536 30.69 13.00 9.14
C VAL A 536 30.14 12.86 10.55
N ALA A 537 30.47 11.73 11.20
CA ALA A 537 30.16 11.47 12.60
C ALA A 537 31.29 10.71 13.31
N ASP A 538 31.26 10.73 14.65
CA ASP A 538 32.15 9.93 15.51
C ASP A 538 31.59 8.52 15.82
N SER A 539 30.38 8.24 15.35
CA SER A 539 29.68 6.99 15.60
C SER A 539 28.95 6.53 14.35
N PRO A 540 28.87 5.22 14.05
CA PRO A 540 28.08 4.69 12.93
C PRO A 540 26.57 4.90 13.13
N ALA A 541 26.11 5.22 14.34
CA ALA A 541 24.74 5.59 14.64
C ALA A 541 24.48 7.11 14.52
N GLY A 542 25.44 7.89 14.03
CA GLY A 542 25.35 9.34 13.96
C GLY A 542 25.36 10.01 15.35
N PRO A 543 24.80 11.24 15.51
CA PRO A 543 24.24 12.05 14.41
C PRO A 543 25.33 12.49 13.42
N PHE A 544 25.00 12.50 12.15
CA PHE A 544 25.88 12.95 11.09
C PHE A 544 25.72 14.46 10.85
N LYS A 545 26.80 15.12 10.44
CA LYS A 545 26.82 16.54 10.10
C LYS A 545 27.37 16.73 8.70
N ASP A 546 26.71 17.54 7.88
CA ASP A 546 27.19 17.90 6.54
C ASP A 546 28.64 18.45 6.64
N ALA A 547 29.54 17.83 5.91
CA ALA A 547 30.97 18.15 5.97
C ALA A 547 31.35 19.37 5.11
N LEU A 548 30.57 19.70 4.07
CA LEU A 548 30.96 20.66 3.04
C LEU A 548 30.03 21.86 2.93
N GLY A 549 28.79 21.79 3.41
CA GLY A 549 27.74 22.81 3.17
C GLY A 549 27.35 22.96 1.69
N LYS A 550 27.72 21.99 0.86
CA LYS A 550 27.46 21.91 -0.58
C LYS A 550 27.63 20.47 -1.06
N PRO A 551 27.11 20.10 -2.24
CA PRO A 551 27.35 18.77 -2.81
C PRO A 551 28.85 18.47 -2.98
N LEU A 552 29.26 17.23 -2.72
CA LEU A 552 30.55 16.65 -3.11
C LEU A 552 30.59 16.41 -4.62
N VAL A 553 29.47 15.86 -5.19
CA VAL A 553 29.28 15.70 -6.63
C VAL A 553 28.00 16.43 -7.02
N ALA A 554 28.16 17.56 -7.72
CA ALA A 554 27.05 18.39 -8.14
C ALA A 554 26.46 17.94 -9.48
N LYS A 555 25.15 18.11 -9.69
CA LYS A 555 24.48 17.95 -10.99
C LYS A 555 24.84 19.09 -11.94
N GLY A 556 24.65 18.89 -13.24
CA GLY A 556 24.79 19.93 -14.26
C GLY A 556 26.23 20.22 -14.72
N GLY A 557 27.21 19.37 -14.39
CA GLY A 557 28.58 19.43 -14.89
C GLY A 557 28.75 18.73 -16.26
N ALA A 558 30.00 18.39 -16.60
CA ALA A 558 30.34 17.68 -17.83
C ALA A 558 29.96 16.19 -17.83
N LEU A 559 29.67 15.63 -16.65
CA LEU A 559 29.28 14.22 -16.48
C LEU A 559 27.84 14.00 -16.96
N LYS A 560 27.62 12.86 -17.60
CA LYS A 560 26.29 12.46 -18.11
C LYS A 560 25.50 11.67 -17.07
N GLY A 561 24.18 11.56 -17.28
CA GLY A 561 23.30 10.84 -16.34
C GLY A 561 23.00 11.62 -15.07
N GLN A 562 22.53 10.91 -14.02
CA GLN A 562 22.24 11.52 -12.72
C GLN A 562 23.38 11.25 -11.73
N MET A 563 23.67 12.25 -10.90
CA MET A 563 24.70 12.16 -9.86
C MET A 563 24.08 11.62 -8.57
N ILE A 564 23.75 10.31 -8.56
CA ILE A 564 23.08 9.61 -7.46
C ILE A 564 23.79 8.30 -7.16
N ASP A 565 23.34 7.62 -6.12
CA ASP A 565 23.73 6.25 -5.72
C ASP A 565 25.22 6.12 -5.43
N PRO A 566 25.74 6.91 -4.46
CA PRO A 566 27.12 6.75 -4.04
C PRO A 566 27.36 5.38 -3.41
N SER A 567 28.54 4.82 -3.65
CA SER A 567 29.08 3.65 -2.97
C SER A 567 30.57 3.82 -2.75
N VAL A 568 31.08 3.39 -1.62
CA VAL A 568 32.52 3.54 -1.31
C VAL A 568 33.13 2.18 -1.07
N PHE A 569 34.20 1.91 -1.80
CA PHE A 569 35.08 0.75 -1.60
C PHE A 569 36.47 1.21 -1.11
N THR A 570 36.95 0.63 -0.01
CA THR A 570 38.31 0.87 0.47
C THR A 570 39.13 -0.38 0.20
N ASP A 571 40.23 -0.22 -0.54
CA ASP A 571 41.14 -1.33 -0.88
C ASP A 571 42.11 -1.67 0.27
N ASP A 572 42.84 -2.78 0.14
CA ASP A 572 43.76 -3.30 1.16
C ASP A 572 44.92 -2.32 1.47
N ASP A 573 45.26 -1.42 0.54
CA ASP A 573 46.27 -0.37 0.72
C ASP A 573 45.71 0.88 1.43
N GLY A 574 44.43 0.88 1.77
CA GLY A 574 43.72 1.99 2.42
C GLY A 574 43.20 3.05 1.46
N GLN A 575 43.42 2.95 0.13
CA GLN A 575 42.84 3.87 -0.82
C GLN A 575 41.33 3.63 -0.94
N ALA A 576 40.55 4.67 -0.70
CA ALA A 576 39.11 4.66 -0.89
C ALA A 576 38.72 5.15 -2.30
N TYR A 577 37.68 4.54 -2.87
CA TYR A 577 37.15 4.85 -4.19
C TYR A 577 35.65 5.13 -4.05
N LEU A 578 35.21 6.27 -4.60
CA LEU A 578 33.79 6.63 -4.69
C LEU A 578 33.25 6.22 -6.06
N TYR A 579 32.20 5.41 -6.07
CA TYR A 579 31.42 5.04 -7.25
C TYR A 579 30.06 5.73 -7.18
N TRP A 580 29.49 6.09 -8.36
CA TRP A 580 28.14 6.68 -8.41
C TRP A 580 27.57 6.63 -9.82
N GLY A 581 26.28 6.97 -9.94
CA GLY A 581 25.65 7.34 -11.18
C GLY A 581 24.39 6.55 -11.54
N ASN A 582 23.55 7.16 -12.39
CA ASN A 582 22.39 6.54 -13.02
C ASN A 582 22.42 6.82 -14.52
N GLY A 583 22.31 5.77 -15.33
CA GLY A 583 22.51 5.80 -16.77
C GLY A 583 23.98 5.84 -17.21
N HIS A 584 24.86 6.38 -16.38
CA HIS A 584 26.32 6.31 -16.50
C HIS A 584 26.93 6.01 -15.15
N GLY A 585 27.90 5.11 -15.11
CA GLY A 585 28.65 4.73 -13.92
C GLY A 585 30.03 5.37 -13.87
N TYR A 586 30.34 6.01 -12.76
CA TYR A 586 31.62 6.70 -12.54
C TYR A 586 32.36 6.15 -11.34
N VAL A 587 33.69 6.32 -11.35
CA VAL A 587 34.57 6.05 -10.22
C VAL A 587 35.65 7.10 -10.10
N VAL A 588 36.05 7.42 -8.85
CA VAL A 588 37.18 8.30 -8.55
C VAL A 588 37.90 7.86 -7.28
N PRO A 589 39.22 7.91 -7.19
CA PRO A 589 39.94 7.79 -5.92
C PRO A 589 39.61 9.01 -5.03
N LEU A 590 39.14 8.77 -3.80
CA LEU A 590 38.98 9.79 -2.78
C LEU A 590 40.34 10.25 -2.25
N ASN A 591 40.45 11.52 -1.87
CA ASN A 591 41.60 12.00 -1.09
C ASN A 591 41.51 11.45 0.36
N ASP A 592 42.62 11.57 1.09
CA ASP A 592 42.73 11.09 2.46
C ASP A 592 41.73 11.69 3.42
N ASP A 593 41.18 12.88 3.14
CA ASP A 593 40.16 13.55 3.92
C ASP A 593 38.77 12.93 3.78
N MET A 594 38.57 12.03 2.82
CA MET A 594 37.29 11.33 2.52
C MET A 594 36.15 12.25 2.10
N VAL A 595 36.38 13.54 1.96
CA VAL A 595 35.38 14.56 1.60
C VAL A 595 35.76 15.35 0.34
N SER A 596 36.81 14.93 -0.35
CA SER A 596 37.27 15.54 -1.59
C SER A 596 37.92 14.54 -2.53
N PHE A 597 38.05 14.92 -3.81
CA PHE A 597 38.74 14.11 -4.84
C PHE A 597 39.29 15.03 -5.94
N ASP A 598 40.24 14.52 -6.71
CA ASP A 598 40.76 15.18 -7.93
C ASP A 598 39.79 14.89 -9.11
N ALA A 599 39.06 15.91 -9.55
CA ALA A 599 38.11 15.78 -10.65
C ALA A 599 38.68 15.26 -11.95
N SER A 600 39.99 15.49 -12.21
CA SER A 600 40.68 15.00 -13.40
C SER A 600 40.86 13.47 -13.41
N LYS A 601 40.68 12.82 -12.27
CA LYS A 601 40.81 11.36 -12.09
C LYS A 601 39.46 10.63 -12.18
N VAL A 602 38.36 11.32 -12.40
CA VAL A 602 37.05 10.69 -12.62
C VAL A 602 37.09 9.86 -13.89
N GLN A 603 36.69 8.58 -13.77
CA GLN A 603 36.61 7.66 -14.90
C GLN A 603 35.16 7.24 -15.12
N ASP A 604 34.73 7.22 -16.38
CA ASP A 604 33.50 6.57 -16.80
C ASP A 604 33.78 5.07 -16.97
N ILE A 605 33.08 4.26 -16.17
CA ILE A 605 33.20 2.81 -16.14
C ILE A 605 31.90 2.11 -16.52
N THR A 606 30.99 2.82 -17.20
CA THR A 606 29.64 2.38 -17.57
C THR A 606 29.67 1.04 -18.32
N PRO A 607 29.21 -0.07 -17.73
CA PRO A 607 29.02 -1.32 -18.46
C PRO A 607 27.74 -1.31 -19.29
N ASP A 608 27.61 -2.29 -20.20
CA ASP A 608 26.39 -2.48 -20.98
C ASP A 608 25.18 -2.70 -20.06
N ASN A 609 24.08 -1.99 -20.36
CA ASN A 609 22.81 -1.99 -19.62
C ASN A 609 22.90 -1.45 -18.18
N PHE A 610 23.94 -0.71 -17.85
CA PHE A 610 24.04 -0.06 -16.54
C PHE A 610 22.86 0.86 -16.30
N ARG A 611 22.19 0.66 -15.17
CA ARG A 611 21.17 1.59 -14.72
C ARG A 611 21.66 2.41 -13.53
N GLU A 612 22.00 1.76 -12.41
CA GLU A 612 22.35 2.42 -11.15
C GLU A 612 22.90 1.42 -10.10
N GLY A 613 23.10 1.88 -8.86
CA GLY A 613 23.39 1.02 -7.70
C GLY A 613 24.73 0.31 -7.78
N SER A 614 25.81 1.05 -8.11
CA SER A 614 27.18 0.54 -8.16
C SER A 614 27.62 -0.02 -6.81
N PHE A 615 28.23 -1.22 -6.78
CA PHE A 615 28.83 -1.78 -5.58
C PHE A 615 30.05 -2.62 -5.92
N VAL A 616 31.14 -2.49 -5.15
CA VAL A 616 32.40 -3.20 -5.41
C VAL A 616 32.86 -3.96 -4.18
N ILE A 617 33.30 -5.21 -4.38
CA ILE A 617 34.00 -6.00 -3.36
C ILE A 617 35.31 -6.54 -3.93
N LYS A 618 36.23 -6.89 -3.04
CA LYS A 618 37.44 -7.64 -3.35
C LYS A 618 37.38 -9.00 -2.67
N ARG A 619 37.64 -10.07 -3.44
CA ARG A 619 37.75 -11.41 -2.90
C ARG A 619 38.89 -12.15 -3.56
N LYS A 620 39.88 -12.65 -2.73
CA LYS A 620 41.03 -13.41 -3.21
C LYS A 620 41.78 -12.74 -4.36
N GLY A 621 41.94 -11.41 -4.28
CA GLY A 621 42.68 -10.61 -5.26
C GLY A 621 41.90 -10.23 -6.53
N THR A 622 40.66 -10.70 -6.68
CA THR A 622 39.76 -10.31 -7.78
C THR A 622 38.75 -9.28 -7.30
N TYR A 623 38.52 -8.25 -8.10
CA TYR A 623 37.49 -7.24 -7.85
C TYR A 623 36.20 -7.62 -8.58
N TYR A 624 35.08 -7.43 -7.91
CA TYR A 624 33.72 -7.69 -8.42
C TYR A 624 32.97 -6.36 -8.41
N PHE A 625 32.63 -5.86 -9.58
CA PHE A 625 31.79 -4.70 -9.77
C PHE A 625 30.38 -5.18 -10.06
N MET A 626 29.41 -4.77 -9.26
CA MET A 626 28.01 -5.14 -9.36
C MET A 626 27.16 -3.89 -9.54
N TRP A 627 26.05 -3.99 -10.31
CA TRP A 627 25.15 -2.89 -10.57
C TRP A 627 23.74 -3.41 -10.85
N SER A 628 22.75 -2.51 -10.79
CA SER A 628 21.38 -2.80 -11.20
C SER A 628 21.13 -2.47 -12.66
N GLU A 629 20.39 -3.32 -13.35
CA GLU A 629 19.89 -3.17 -14.70
C GLU A 629 18.36 -3.02 -14.67
N ASP A 630 17.76 -2.39 -15.72
CA ASP A 630 16.37 -1.99 -15.82
C ASP A 630 16.00 -0.81 -14.89
N ASP A 631 14.73 -0.46 -14.80
CA ASP A 631 14.23 0.65 -13.98
C ASP A 631 13.71 0.14 -12.64
N THR A 632 13.95 0.87 -11.55
CA THR A 632 13.50 0.47 -10.21
C THR A 632 11.98 0.30 -10.09
N ARG A 633 11.19 0.82 -11.05
CA ARG A 633 9.74 0.62 -11.14
C ARG A 633 9.34 -0.65 -11.88
N SER A 634 10.31 -1.34 -12.47
CA SER A 634 10.08 -2.57 -13.24
C SER A 634 10.14 -3.80 -12.34
N GLU A 635 9.19 -4.70 -12.51
CA GLU A 635 9.27 -6.02 -11.88
C GLU A 635 10.52 -6.82 -12.27
N ASN A 636 11.16 -6.45 -13.40
CA ASN A 636 12.36 -7.08 -13.93
C ASN A 636 13.66 -6.44 -13.44
N TYR A 637 13.60 -5.44 -12.55
CA TYR A 637 14.78 -4.85 -11.95
C TYR A 637 15.66 -5.94 -11.33
N HIS A 638 16.96 -5.97 -11.65
CA HIS A 638 17.85 -7.08 -11.32
C HIS A 638 19.30 -6.63 -11.20
N VAL A 639 20.17 -7.51 -10.68
CA VAL A 639 21.61 -7.23 -10.48
C VAL A 639 22.46 -8.01 -11.44
N ALA A 640 23.35 -7.32 -12.15
CA ALA A 640 24.42 -7.89 -12.95
C ALA A 640 25.79 -7.62 -12.32
N TYR A 641 26.84 -8.30 -12.82
CA TYR A 641 28.20 -8.08 -12.33
C TYR A 641 29.27 -8.29 -13.40
N ALA A 642 30.43 -7.71 -13.11
CA ALA A 642 31.68 -7.89 -13.82
C ALA A 642 32.85 -8.21 -12.87
N THR A 643 33.93 -8.70 -13.38
CA THR A 643 35.20 -8.89 -12.64
C THR A 643 36.32 -8.08 -13.28
N GLY A 644 37.24 -7.62 -12.46
CA GLY A 644 38.41 -6.87 -12.90
C GLY A 644 39.65 -7.10 -12.04
N PRO A 645 40.84 -6.65 -12.52
CA PRO A 645 42.10 -6.78 -11.79
C PRO A 645 42.35 -5.62 -10.82
N SER A 646 41.58 -4.55 -10.90
CA SER A 646 41.71 -3.37 -10.03
C SER A 646 40.35 -2.72 -9.75
N PRO A 647 40.24 -1.84 -8.73
CA PRO A 647 38.99 -1.10 -8.46
C PRO A 647 38.57 -0.13 -9.58
N LEU A 648 39.48 0.22 -10.47
CA LEU A 648 39.25 1.05 -11.65
C LEU A 648 38.96 0.23 -12.92
N GLY A 649 38.95 -1.11 -12.83
CA GLY A 649 38.83 -2.01 -13.96
C GLY A 649 40.17 -2.37 -14.61
N PRO A 650 40.20 -2.74 -15.89
CA PRO A 650 39.08 -2.91 -16.79
C PRO A 650 38.11 -4.03 -16.34
N TRP A 651 36.82 -3.85 -16.64
CA TRP A 651 35.75 -4.74 -16.19
C TRP A 651 35.33 -5.72 -17.28
N THR A 652 35.20 -7.00 -16.92
CA THR A 652 34.68 -8.05 -17.81
C THR A 652 33.33 -8.51 -17.27
N LYS A 653 32.23 -8.18 -17.98
CA LYS A 653 30.85 -8.56 -17.61
C LYS A 653 30.74 -10.10 -17.54
N ARG A 654 30.09 -10.61 -16.49
CA ARG A 654 29.89 -12.03 -16.24
C ARG A 654 28.44 -12.47 -16.37
N GLY A 655 27.48 -11.60 -16.10
CA GLY A 655 26.04 -11.88 -16.23
C GLY A 655 25.23 -11.41 -15.04
N THR A 656 23.98 -11.89 -14.98
CA THR A 656 23.00 -11.59 -13.93
C THR A 656 23.20 -12.50 -12.73
N ILE A 657 23.16 -11.94 -11.52
CA ILE A 657 23.36 -12.70 -10.26
C ILE A 657 22.15 -12.66 -9.33
N LEU A 658 21.25 -11.70 -9.48
CA LEU A 658 19.99 -11.61 -8.72
C LEU A 658 18.88 -11.21 -9.67
N GLN A 659 17.73 -11.88 -9.59
CA GLN A 659 16.54 -11.55 -10.39
C GLN A 659 15.26 -11.97 -9.69
N LYS A 660 14.12 -11.48 -10.16
CA LYS A 660 12.80 -11.78 -9.62
C LYS A 660 12.49 -13.29 -9.50
N ARG A 661 11.58 -13.62 -8.60
CA ARG A 661 11.05 -14.97 -8.39
C ARG A 661 9.51 -14.90 -8.23
N PRO A 662 8.79 -14.75 -9.37
CA PRO A 662 7.36 -14.43 -9.37
C PRO A 662 6.48 -15.45 -8.67
N GLU A 663 6.86 -16.74 -8.71
CA GLU A 663 6.09 -17.81 -8.06
C GLU A 663 6.13 -17.75 -6.52
N TYR A 664 6.92 -16.83 -5.95
CA TYR A 664 6.94 -16.46 -4.53
C TYR A 664 6.56 -14.99 -4.31
N GLY A 665 6.06 -14.30 -5.35
CA GLY A 665 5.70 -12.89 -5.30
C GLY A 665 6.91 -11.95 -5.19
N ILE A 666 8.13 -12.45 -5.40
CA ILE A 666 9.36 -11.66 -5.30
C ILE A 666 9.63 -10.99 -6.64
N LEU A 667 9.49 -9.67 -6.69
CA LEU A 667 9.61 -8.83 -7.89
C LEU A 667 10.49 -7.61 -7.61
N GLY A 668 11.07 -7.00 -8.65
CA GLY A 668 11.81 -5.75 -8.54
C GLY A 668 13.03 -5.85 -7.62
N THR A 669 13.81 -6.92 -7.75
CA THR A 669 14.97 -7.22 -6.89
C THR A 669 16.21 -6.50 -7.39
N GLY A 670 16.77 -5.58 -6.60
CA GLY A 670 17.99 -4.87 -7.01
C GLY A 670 18.51 -3.90 -5.96
N HIS A 671 19.34 -2.98 -6.40
CA HIS A 671 20.05 -1.98 -5.60
C HIS A 671 20.56 -2.55 -4.28
N HIS A 672 21.60 -3.33 -4.42
CA HIS A 672 22.13 -4.22 -3.39
C HIS A 672 23.43 -3.71 -2.78
N SER A 673 23.75 -4.28 -1.66
CA SER A 673 25.09 -4.27 -1.09
C SER A 673 25.48 -5.67 -0.61
N VAL A 674 26.73 -5.89 -0.33
CA VAL A 674 27.26 -7.23 0.02
C VAL A 674 28.14 -7.15 1.27
N VAL A 675 27.96 -8.09 2.18
CA VAL A 675 28.78 -8.20 3.38
C VAL A 675 29.20 -9.66 3.60
N ASN A 676 30.41 -9.88 4.13
CA ASN A 676 30.83 -11.18 4.59
C ASN A 676 30.88 -11.27 6.12
N THR A 677 30.80 -12.49 6.64
CA THR A 677 31.11 -12.72 8.04
C THR A 677 32.63 -12.57 8.23
N PRO A 678 33.07 -11.67 9.12
CA PRO A 678 34.50 -11.42 9.33
C PRO A 678 35.28 -12.68 9.65
N GLY A 679 36.40 -12.87 8.94
CA GLY A 679 37.27 -14.03 9.09
C GLY A 679 36.78 -15.30 8.40
N THR A 680 35.70 -15.23 7.63
CA THR A 680 35.16 -16.37 6.86
C THR A 680 34.99 -16.01 5.39
N ASP A 681 34.63 -17.00 4.56
CA ASP A 681 34.21 -16.80 3.15
C ASP A 681 32.67 -16.95 3.01
N ASP A 682 31.92 -16.66 4.09
CA ASP A 682 30.44 -16.62 4.07
C ASP A 682 29.95 -15.22 3.71
N TRP A 683 29.29 -15.13 2.56
CA TRP A 683 28.86 -13.87 1.97
C TRP A 683 27.32 -13.75 1.93
N TYR A 684 26.83 -12.54 2.06
CA TYR A 684 25.40 -12.21 2.08
C TYR A 684 25.15 -10.98 1.21
N MET A 685 24.12 -11.08 0.38
CA MET A 685 23.61 -9.96 -0.41
C MET A 685 22.37 -9.39 0.27
N VAL A 686 22.41 -8.11 0.61
CA VAL A 686 21.29 -7.31 1.11
C VAL A 686 20.80 -6.47 -0.05
N TYR A 687 19.50 -6.49 -0.32
CA TYR A 687 18.92 -5.84 -1.49
C TYR A 687 17.48 -5.41 -1.21
N HIS A 688 16.94 -4.55 -2.03
CA HIS A 688 15.49 -4.29 -1.96
C HIS A 688 14.72 -5.14 -2.97
N ARG A 689 13.44 -5.28 -2.71
CA ARG A 689 12.43 -5.82 -3.61
C ARG A 689 11.12 -5.06 -3.40
N PHE A 690 10.15 -5.23 -4.29
CA PHE A 690 8.80 -4.72 -4.04
C PHE A 690 8.25 -5.34 -2.76
N ALA A 691 7.62 -4.52 -1.93
CA ALA A 691 7.03 -4.97 -0.68
C ALA A 691 5.93 -6.01 -0.94
N LEU A 692 6.02 -7.17 -0.31
CA LEU A 692 5.08 -8.28 -0.54
C LEU A 692 3.66 -7.95 -0.11
N ASN A 693 3.52 -7.13 0.94
CA ASN A 693 2.25 -6.69 1.49
C ASN A 693 2.15 -5.16 1.46
N GLY A 694 2.98 -4.52 0.66
CA GLY A 694 3.09 -3.08 0.61
C GLY A 694 2.04 -2.43 -0.30
N PRO A 695 1.89 -1.12 -0.14
CA PRO A 695 1.07 -0.30 -1.02
C PRO A 695 1.64 -0.26 -2.44
N GLY A 696 0.84 0.18 -3.38
CA GLY A 696 1.23 0.33 -4.77
C GLY A 696 0.43 -0.53 -5.73
N ARG A 697 0.85 -0.52 -7.00
CA ARG A 697 0.19 -1.28 -8.06
C ARG A 697 0.41 -2.79 -7.85
N PRO A 698 -0.53 -3.64 -8.26
CA PRO A 698 -0.22 -5.05 -8.45
C PRO A 698 1.06 -5.20 -9.29
N GLY A 699 2.08 -5.87 -8.75
CA GLY A 699 3.40 -5.97 -9.38
C GLY A 699 4.40 -4.89 -8.98
N GLY A 700 4.02 -3.94 -8.10
CA GLY A 700 4.89 -2.89 -7.56
C GLY A 700 4.92 -1.61 -8.39
N ASP A 701 5.44 -0.54 -7.80
CA ASP A 701 5.55 0.80 -8.42
C ASP A 701 6.94 1.44 -8.25
N GLY A 702 7.85 0.75 -7.58
CA GLY A 702 9.20 1.24 -7.28
C GLY A 702 9.30 2.25 -6.14
N MET A 703 8.18 2.65 -5.53
CA MET A 703 8.13 3.56 -4.37
C MET A 703 7.79 2.85 -3.05
N HIS A 704 7.44 1.57 -3.13
CA HIS A 704 7.06 0.76 -1.98
C HIS A 704 7.91 -0.51 -1.94
N ARG A 705 9.13 -0.35 -1.44
CA ARG A 705 10.14 -1.40 -1.44
C ARG A 705 10.47 -1.83 -0.01
N GLU A 706 10.88 -3.07 0.14
CA GLU A 706 11.33 -3.61 1.42
C GLU A 706 12.74 -4.20 1.30
N THR A 707 13.55 -4.04 2.35
CA THR A 707 14.90 -4.61 2.42
C THR A 707 14.84 -6.08 2.84
N THR A 708 15.60 -6.92 2.14
CA THR A 708 15.75 -8.35 2.42
C THR A 708 17.20 -8.79 2.29
N ILE A 709 17.50 -10.06 2.64
CA ILE A 709 18.83 -10.63 2.64
C ILE A 709 18.79 -12.09 2.24
N ASP A 710 19.73 -12.50 1.38
CA ASP A 710 19.97 -13.90 1.04
C ASP A 710 21.47 -14.22 0.98
N ARG A 711 21.79 -15.52 1.03
CA ARG A 711 23.17 -15.98 0.95
C ARG A 711 23.72 -15.82 -0.47
N MET A 712 24.92 -15.28 -0.59
CA MET A 712 25.68 -15.21 -1.83
C MET A 712 26.82 -16.20 -1.80
N GLU A 713 26.99 -17.00 -2.84
CA GLU A 713 28.02 -18.04 -2.95
C GLU A 713 28.88 -17.86 -4.20
N PHE A 714 30.10 -18.34 -4.12
CA PHE A 714 31.04 -18.39 -5.24
C PHE A 714 31.23 -19.81 -5.74
N ALA A 715 31.41 -19.97 -7.03
CA ALA A 715 31.86 -21.20 -7.64
C ALA A 715 33.40 -21.42 -7.45
N ALA A 716 33.88 -22.58 -7.78
CA ALA A 716 35.30 -22.90 -7.64
C ALA A 716 36.22 -22.03 -8.52
N ASP A 717 35.73 -21.54 -9.64
CA ASP A 717 36.40 -20.63 -10.56
C ASP A 717 36.36 -19.15 -10.13
N GLY A 718 35.70 -18.85 -8.99
CA GLY A 718 35.53 -17.51 -8.46
C GLY A 718 34.33 -16.76 -9.00
N THR A 719 33.54 -17.31 -9.93
CA THR A 719 32.30 -16.67 -10.38
C THR A 719 31.25 -16.66 -9.28
N ILE A 720 30.41 -15.61 -9.24
CA ILE A 720 29.29 -15.56 -8.31
C ILE A 720 28.18 -16.49 -8.84
N LYS A 721 27.72 -17.43 -7.99
CA LYS A 721 26.54 -18.23 -8.30
C LYS A 721 25.28 -17.35 -8.25
N PRO A 722 24.25 -17.63 -9.07
CA PRO A 722 22.98 -16.91 -8.95
C PRO A 722 22.44 -16.93 -7.52
N VAL A 723 22.20 -15.75 -6.96
CA VAL A 723 21.53 -15.59 -5.66
C VAL A 723 20.06 -15.89 -5.84
N VAL A 724 19.55 -16.84 -5.07
CA VAL A 724 18.13 -17.21 -5.12
C VAL A 724 17.36 -16.36 -4.10
N PRO A 725 16.52 -15.40 -4.53
CA PRO A 725 15.75 -14.61 -3.60
C PRO A 725 14.73 -15.46 -2.87
N THR A 726 14.65 -15.31 -1.53
CA THR A 726 13.77 -16.12 -0.67
C THR A 726 12.86 -15.26 0.22
N LEU A 727 11.82 -15.89 0.76
CA LEU A 727 11.00 -15.33 1.84
C LEU A 727 11.62 -15.61 3.21
N GLU A 728 12.36 -16.70 3.32
CA GLU A 728 13.00 -17.13 4.56
C GLU A 728 14.10 -16.18 5.03
N GLY A 729 14.82 -15.58 4.08
CA GLY A 729 16.03 -14.84 4.38
C GLY A 729 17.13 -15.76 4.93
N VAL A 730 17.95 -15.25 5.85
CA VAL A 730 19.07 -15.99 6.44
C VAL A 730 18.79 -16.42 7.88
N LYS A 731 19.51 -17.42 8.34
CA LYS A 731 19.54 -17.80 9.76
C LYS A 731 20.48 -16.86 10.52
N PRO A 732 20.29 -16.69 11.85
CA PRO A 732 21.22 -15.94 12.66
C PRO A 732 22.65 -16.44 12.48
N VAL A 733 23.55 -15.55 12.10
CA VAL A 733 24.97 -15.84 11.96
C VAL A 733 25.56 -15.95 13.36
N ARG A 734 26.12 -17.10 13.68
CA ARG A 734 26.80 -17.33 14.96
C ARG A 734 28.28 -17.00 14.78
N ARG A 735 28.84 -16.28 15.73
CA ARG A 735 30.28 -16.08 15.91
C ARG A 735 30.85 -17.12 16.84
#